data_4fe4ad51e79ea45e5ece8dbd7e317780
#
_entry.id   4fe4ad51e79ea45e5ece8dbd7e317780
#
_cell.length_a   1.000
_cell.length_b   1.000
_cell.length_c   1.000
_cell.angle_alpha   90.00
_cell.angle_beta   90.00
_cell.angle_gamma   90.00
#
_symmetry.space_group_name_H-M   'P 1'
#
loop_
_entity.id
_entity.type
_entity.pdbx_description
1 polymer ?
#
loop_
_entity_poly.entity_id
_entity_poly.type
_entity_poly.pdbx_seq_one_letter_code
_entity_poly.pdbx_strand_id
1 'polypeptide(L)'
;MRSSAASDVYKRQVLASTIDFTLPLADPVLKFLLILLIILAAPLLLNKLRIPHLLGLIIAGAIIGPHGFNLVLRDSSIILSGTAGLLYIMFLAGLEIDMADFKRNSTKSLAFGMYTFLIPMILGTVVGIWVLRFNVLTSVLLASMFASHTLIAYPIISKLGISKNKAVSITVGGTMITDTLALLVLTIIVGMATGQVNDMFWIRLGVSILIFALIVLFGFPFIGRWFFKHVHDNISQYIFVLVMVFLGSFLAQVAGMEAIIGAFLSGLALNRLIPQSSPLMNRVEFVGNAIFIPFFLLGVGMLIDYRTFFTSFETIKVGLIMIIVATAAKYIAAWMTQKTFHLSTDQRSVIFGLSNAQAAATLAAVMVGYNVITGTDANGEPIRLLNESVLNGTILMILVTCTIASFAAQKGAHNIAAQDISDKEENKKESEHILIPVSNEETVEELVNLSLAIKSPQNKNGLFALKVIDNHHSDEKALKQSRRVLQTAVNTAAATDTRMKDLLRYDLSVSNAIASVVKEREITDLVVGLHKEKDIPAAFLGHIVESVLAESSVSTFIYKPAQPISTVRRHLIIIPELAEKEIGFNQIIFRLRNVTQNTGAATVFYGSEATLNALKKLLAKKSGEASYIEFNDWDDFLIVFRDIKPDDTMWIILSRKEGLSYAPAMARIPKYLNKYFQANSFVLAYPVQAGMNEGTRYLT
;
A
#
# COMPACT_ATOMS: atom_id res chain seq x y z
N MET A 1 63.21 -19.93 10.27
CA MET A 1 62.14 -20.97 10.20
C MET A 1 60.77 -20.57 10.74
N ARG A 2 60.57 -19.35 11.25
CA ARG A 2 59.20 -18.88 11.72
C ARG A 2 58.38 -18.13 10.69
N SER A 3 58.97 -17.72 9.56
CA SER A 3 58.31 -16.96 8.49
C SER A 3 57.50 -17.85 7.50
N SER A 4 57.91 -19.14 7.34
CA SER A 4 57.26 -20.07 6.42
C SER A 4 55.92 -20.59 6.91
N ALA A 5 55.78 -20.83 8.22
CA ALA A 5 54.54 -21.38 8.80
C ALA A 5 53.38 -20.37 8.80
N ALA A 6 53.66 -19.07 8.98
CA ALA A 6 52.64 -18.00 8.90
C ALA A 6 52.16 -17.79 7.46
N SER A 7 53.06 -17.88 6.48
CA SER A 7 52.72 -17.80 5.04
C SER A 7 51.87 -19.00 4.58
N ASP A 8 52.14 -20.22 5.11
CA ASP A 8 51.36 -21.41 4.78
C ASP A 8 49.98 -21.45 5.44
N VAL A 9 49.86 -20.90 6.64
CA VAL A 9 48.53 -20.71 7.28
C VAL A 9 47.71 -19.69 6.53
N TYR A 10 48.34 -18.58 6.11
CA TYR A 10 47.66 -17.55 5.32
C TYR A 10 47.27 -18.05 3.91
N LYS A 11 48.13 -18.82 3.25
CA LYS A 11 47.82 -19.48 1.96
C LYS A 11 46.73 -20.54 2.10
N ARG A 12 46.70 -21.31 3.18
CA ARG A 12 45.62 -22.26 3.46
C ARG A 12 44.29 -21.54 3.79
N GLN A 13 44.30 -20.40 4.47
CA GLN A 13 43.11 -19.61 4.70
C GLN A 13 42.57 -18.96 3.42
N VAL A 14 43.42 -18.52 2.50
CA VAL A 14 43.02 -17.95 1.21
C VAL A 14 42.56 -19.02 0.21
N LEU A 15 43.06 -20.25 0.32
CA LEU A 15 42.63 -21.39 -0.52
C LEU A 15 41.44 -22.16 0.06
N ALA A 16 41.01 -21.87 1.30
CA ALA A 16 39.88 -22.55 1.97
C ALA A 16 38.56 -21.77 1.91
N SER A 17 38.49 -20.65 1.23
CA SER A 17 37.20 -19.98 0.91
C SER A 17 36.67 -20.47 -0.44
N THR A 18 36.55 -21.76 -0.65
CA THR A 18 35.60 -22.27 -1.64
C THR A 18 34.20 -21.95 -1.11
N ILE A 19 33.59 -20.95 -1.71
CA ILE A 19 32.18 -20.67 -1.46
C ILE A 19 31.42 -21.96 -1.64
N ASP A 20 30.84 -22.46 -0.56
CA ASP A 20 30.09 -23.72 -0.58
C ASP A 20 28.71 -23.46 -1.20
N PHE A 21 28.49 -23.93 -2.42
CA PHE A 21 27.24 -23.88 -3.14
C PHE A 21 26.34 -25.10 -2.87
N THR A 22 26.67 -25.92 -1.90
CA THR A 22 25.82 -27.06 -1.54
C THR A 22 24.48 -26.56 -1.02
N LEU A 23 23.40 -27.19 -1.47
CA LEU A 23 22.04 -26.87 -1.03
C LEU A 23 21.68 -27.72 0.20
N PRO A 24 21.04 -27.11 1.17
CA PRO A 24 20.65 -25.68 1.32
C PRO A 24 21.86 -24.77 1.57
N LEU A 25 21.84 -23.56 1.00
CA LEU A 25 22.94 -22.58 1.12
C LEU A 25 23.29 -22.33 2.59
N ALA A 26 24.56 -22.61 2.96
CA ALA A 26 25.06 -22.39 4.30
C ALA A 26 25.63 -20.97 4.49
N ASP A 27 26.25 -20.39 3.43
CA ASP A 27 26.91 -19.10 3.49
C ASP A 27 25.90 -17.95 3.72
N PRO A 28 26.08 -17.12 4.78
CA PRO A 28 25.15 -16.03 5.10
C PRO A 28 25.04 -14.97 4.01
N VAL A 29 26.13 -14.67 3.28
CA VAL A 29 26.16 -13.64 2.23
C VAL A 29 25.35 -14.12 1.03
N LEU A 30 25.54 -15.37 0.61
CA LEU A 30 24.78 -15.97 -0.48
C LEU A 30 23.29 -16.10 -0.14
N LYS A 31 22.95 -16.47 1.09
CA LYS A 31 21.54 -16.48 1.57
C LYS A 31 20.91 -15.11 1.44
N PHE A 32 21.58 -14.08 1.97
CA PHE A 32 21.08 -12.73 1.97
C PHE A 32 20.95 -12.18 0.54
N LEU A 33 21.95 -12.43 -0.32
CA LEU A 33 21.92 -12.08 -1.74
C LEU A 33 20.71 -12.71 -2.44
N LEU A 34 20.50 -14.02 -2.25
CA LEU A 34 19.38 -14.75 -2.86
C LEU A 34 18.05 -14.17 -2.40
N ILE A 35 17.89 -13.88 -1.11
CA ILE A 35 16.67 -13.29 -0.55
C ILE A 35 16.41 -11.90 -1.17
N LEU A 36 17.42 -11.04 -1.27
CA LEU A 36 17.31 -9.73 -1.88
C LEU A 36 16.95 -9.82 -3.38
N LEU A 37 17.56 -10.76 -4.11
CA LEU A 37 17.20 -11.01 -5.51
C LEU A 37 15.75 -11.44 -5.66
N ILE A 38 15.23 -12.23 -4.74
CA ILE A 38 13.84 -12.68 -4.75
C ILE A 38 12.90 -11.54 -4.38
N ILE A 39 13.25 -10.75 -3.36
CA ILE A 39 12.47 -9.54 -2.98
C ILE A 39 12.36 -8.58 -4.18
N LEU A 40 13.42 -8.47 -4.97
CA LEU A 40 13.43 -7.65 -6.17
C LEU A 40 12.66 -8.31 -7.33
N ALA A 41 12.91 -9.59 -7.61
CA ALA A 41 12.43 -10.24 -8.83
C ALA A 41 10.99 -10.77 -8.72
N ALA A 42 10.57 -11.29 -7.55
CA ALA A 42 9.26 -11.93 -7.41
C ALA A 42 8.09 -10.96 -7.68
N PRO A 43 8.08 -9.73 -7.14
CA PRO A 43 7.05 -8.76 -7.47
C PRO A 43 7.03 -8.36 -8.95
N LEU A 44 8.22 -8.19 -9.57
CA LEU A 44 8.35 -7.83 -10.99
C LEU A 44 7.74 -8.91 -11.91
N LEU A 45 8.02 -10.18 -11.61
CA LEU A 45 7.51 -11.31 -12.39
C LEU A 45 6.01 -11.50 -12.21
N LEU A 46 5.52 -11.40 -10.97
CA LEU A 46 4.14 -11.72 -10.63
C LEU A 46 3.16 -10.56 -10.91
N ASN A 47 3.64 -9.33 -10.97
CA ASN A 47 2.85 -8.20 -11.48
C ASN A 47 2.38 -8.45 -12.94
N LYS A 48 3.21 -9.09 -13.77
CA LYS A 48 2.80 -9.48 -15.14
C LYS A 48 1.62 -10.45 -15.14
N LEU A 49 1.50 -11.27 -14.10
CA LEU A 49 0.40 -12.24 -13.90
C LEU A 49 -0.79 -11.65 -13.14
N ARG A 50 -0.79 -10.34 -12.82
CA ARG A 50 -1.82 -9.66 -12.02
C ARG A 50 -2.01 -10.26 -10.61
N ILE A 51 -0.97 -10.87 -10.08
CA ILE A 51 -0.95 -11.39 -8.71
C ILE A 51 -0.47 -10.28 -7.77
N PRO A 52 -1.18 -10.04 -6.63
CA PRO A 52 -0.73 -9.05 -5.65
C PRO A 52 0.72 -9.32 -5.21
N HIS A 53 1.56 -8.28 -5.20
CA HIS A 53 3.00 -8.42 -4.93
C HIS A 53 3.30 -9.07 -3.57
N LEU A 54 2.46 -8.87 -2.55
CA LEU A 54 2.60 -9.50 -1.23
C LEU A 54 2.42 -11.02 -1.31
N LEU A 55 1.42 -11.47 -2.08
CA LEU A 55 1.21 -12.90 -2.33
C LEU A 55 2.39 -13.50 -3.11
N GLY A 56 2.97 -12.71 -4.01
CA GLY A 56 4.15 -13.09 -4.75
C GLY A 56 5.35 -13.44 -3.87
N LEU A 57 5.58 -12.67 -2.83
CA LEU A 57 6.66 -12.96 -1.87
C LEU A 57 6.36 -14.20 -1.03
N ILE A 58 5.11 -14.46 -0.66
CA ILE A 58 4.72 -15.69 0.03
C ILE A 58 4.96 -16.92 -0.87
N ILE A 59 4.53 -16.85 -2.13
CA ILE A 59 4.76 -17.92 -3.11
C ILE A 59 6.28 -18.15 -3.33
N ALA A 60 7.04 -17.07 -3.49
CA ALA A 60 8.49 -17.16 -3.62
C ALA A 60 9.15 -17.83 -2.39
N GLY A 61 8.69 -17.47 -1.18
CA GLY A 61 9.12 -18.10 0.07
C GLY A 61 8.83 -19.61 0.10
N ALA A 62 7.65 -20.03 -0.37
CA ALA A 62 7.30 -21.46 -0.48
C ALA A 62 8.22 -22.20 -1.47
N ILE A 63 8.59 -21.56 -2.58
CA ILE A 63 9.45 -22.14 -3.62
C ILE A 63 10.87 -22.32 -3.11
N ILE A 64 11.48 -21.32 -2.45
CA ILE A 64 12.88 -21.37 -2.02
C ILE A 64 13.08 -22.06 -0.69
N GLY A 65 12.02 -22.18 0.10
CA GLY A 65 12.02 -22.74 1.44
C GLY A 65 12.35 -24.22 1.51
N PRO A 66 12.43 -24.78 2.74
CA PRO A 66 12.84 -26.17 2.98
C PRO A 66 11.89 -27.20 2.34
N HIS A 67 10.65 -26.83 2.12
CA HIS A 67 9.63 -27.71 1.51
C HIS A 67 9.51 -27.53 -0.02
N GLY A 68 10.14 -26.48 -0.59
CA GLY A 68 10.25 -26.24 -2.02
C GLY A 68 11.54 -26.82 -2.62
N PHE A 69 12.32 -25.97 -3.27
CA PHE A 69 13.63 -26.35 -3.82
C PHE A 69 14.73 -26.49 -2.75
N ASN A 70 14.42 -26.22 -1.50
CA ASN A 70 15.36 -26.28 -0.37
C ASN A 70 16.64 -25.44 -0.60
N LEU A 71 16.47 -24.24 -1.21
CA LEU A 71 17.59 -23.35 -1.45
C LEU A 71 18.06 -22.69 -0.16
N VAL A 72 17.12 -22.34 0.73
CA VAL A 72 17.39 -21.67 2.02
C VAL A 72 16.65 -22.38 3.14
N LEU A 73 17.37 -22.72 4.21
CA LEU A 73 16.75 -23.21 5.44
C LEU A 73 16.07 -22.06 6.19
N ARG A 74 14.96 -22.38 6.84
CA ARG A 74 14.30 -21.46 7.78
C ARG A 74 15.04 -21.49 9.13
N ASP A 75 16.26 -20.98 9.15
CA ASP A 75 17.11 -20.89 10.33
C ASP A 75 16.74 -19.71 11.25
N SER A 76 17.48 -19.56 12.35
CA SER A 76 17.27 -18.50 13.33
C SER A 76 17.34 -17.10 12.72
N SER A 77 18.14 -16.89 11.68
CA SER A 77 18.29 -15.59 10.99
C SER A 77 17.02 -15.21 10.23
N ILE A 78 16.44 -16.17 9.51
CA ILE A 78 15.19 -15.98 8.78
C ILE A 78 14.01 -15.80 9.75
N ILE A 79 13.98 -16.59 10.83
CA ILE A 79 12.96 -16.47 11.87
C ILE A 79 13.02 -15.08 12.53
N LEU A 80 14.22 -14.62 12.91
CA LEU A 80 14.42 -13.30 13.50
C LEU A 80 13.96 -12.20 12.57
N SER A 81 14.40 -12.23 11.31
CA SER A 81 14.05 -11.21 10.30
C SER A 81 12.54 -11.21 10.01
N GLY A 82 11.92 -12.40 9.91
CA GLY A 82 10.48 -12.54 9.71
C GLY A 82 9.67 -12.05 10.90
N THR A 83 10.10 -12.35 12.13
CA THR A 83 9.46 -11.86 13.36
C THR A 83 9.60 -10.34 13.46
N ALA A 84 10.79 -9.81 13.20
CA ALA A 84 10.99 -8.36 13.14
C ALA A 84 10.08 -7.69 12.12
N GLY A 85 9.91 -8.29 10.95
CA GLY A 85 8.99 -7.80 9.92
C GLY A 85 7.53 -7.77 10.35
N LEU A 86 7.08 -8.82 11.03
CA LEU A 86 5.72 -8.90 11.57
C LEU A 86 5.47 -7.79 12.62
N LEU A 87 6.40 -7.62 13.56
CA LEU A 87 6.30 -6.58 14.58
C LEU A 87 6.32 -5.17 13.95
N TYR A 88 7.13 -5.00 12.91
CA TYR A 88 7.22 -3.74 12.19
C TYR A 88 5.93 -3.37 11.46
N ILE A 89 5.26 -4.32 10.80
CA ILE A 89 3.94 -4.12 10.18
C ILE A 89 2.94 -3.62 11.22
N MET A 90 2.91 -4.26 12.37
CA MET A 90 1.96 -3.92 13.43
C MET A 90 2.25 -2.55 14.05
N PHE A 91 3.52 -2.21 14.18
CA PHE A 91 3.93 -0.89 14.61
C PHE A 91 3.51 0.20 13.61
N LEU A 92 3.74 0.00 12.31
CA LEU A 92 3.27 0.90 11.25
C LEU A 92 1.75 1.08 11.32
N ALA A 93 1.01 -0.01 11.47
CA ALA A 93 -0.44 0.06 11.65
C ALA A 93 -0.84 0.96 12.83
N GLY A 94 -0.11 0.88 13.95
CA GLY A 94 -0.32 1.75 15.11
C GLY A 94 0.02 3.21 14.85
N LEU A 95 1.06 3.50 14.06
CA LEU A 95 1.44 4.86 13.67
C LEU A 95 0.47 5.51 12.67
N GLU A 96 -0.11 4.74 11.76
CA GLU A 96 -0.98 5.25 10.70
C GLU A 96 -2.42 5.50 11.15
N ILE A 97 -2.86 4.90 12.25
CA ILE A 97 -4.22 5.05 12.78
C ILE A 97 -4.50 6.48 13.23
N ASP A 98 -5.62 7.05 12.80
CA ASP A 98 -6.15 8.28 13.36
C ASP A 98 -6.69 8.02 14.78
N MET A 99 -6.01 8.60 15.79
CA MET A 99 -6.35 8.40 17.20
C MET A 99 -7.75 8.90 17.57
N ALA A 100 -8.23 9.95 16.92
CA ALA A 100 -9.56 10.48 17.17
C ALA A 100 -10.63 9.52 16.64
N ASP A 101 -10.44 9.01 15.43
CA ASP A 101 -11.32 8.03 14.82
C ASP A 101 -11.26 6.66 15.51
N PHE A 102 -10.07 6.24 15.96
CA PHE A 102 -9.91 5.01 16.74
C PHE A 102 -10.69 5.07 18.06
N LYS A 103 -10.55 6.17 18.81
CA LYS A 103 -11.30 6.39 20.05
C LYS A 103 -12.81 6.44 19.80
N ARG A 104 -13.25 7.11 18.74
CA ARG A 104 -14.67 7.19 18.35
C ARG A 104 -15.25 5.83 17.96
N ASN A 105 -14.45 4.93 17.38
CA ASN A 105 -14.88 3.62 16.93
C ASN A 105 -14.55 2.47 17.90
N SER A 106 -14.04 2.75 19.08
CA SER A 106 -13.62 1.72 20.06
C SER A 106 -14.71 0.71 20.40
N THR A 107 -15.95 1.15 20.62
CA THR A 107 -17.11 0.25 20.85
C THR A 107 -17.40 -0.65 19.65
N LYS A 108 -17.19 -0.14 18.42
CA LYS A 108 -17.37 -0.93 17.20
C LYS A 108 -16.26 -1.95 17.03
N SER A 109 -15.02 -1.59 17.40
CA SER A 109 -13.88 -2.50 17.43
C SER A 109 -14.10 -3.62 18.44
N LEU A 110 -14.65 -3.30 19.63
CA LEU A 110 -15.02 -4.30 20.63
C LEU A 110 -16.09 -5.25 20.09
N ALA A 111 -17.15 -4.73 19.51
CA ALA A 111 -18.22 -5.56 18.94
C ALA A 111 -17.71 -6.46 17.80
N PHE A 112 -16.89 -5.90 16.88
CA PHE A 112 -16.27 -6.70 15.84
C PHE A 112 -15.33 -7.76 16.42
N GLY A 113 -14.49 -7.40 17.40
CA GLY A 113 -13.61 -8.34 18.10
C GLY A 113 -14.39 -9.50 18.73
N MET A 114 -15.53 -9.22 19.35
CA MET A 114 -16.42 -10.25 19.89
C MET A 114 -17.06 -11.12 18.78
N TYR A 115 -17.52 -10.55 17.67
CA TYR A 115 -18.06 -11.33 16.54
C TYR A 115 -16.98 -12.23 15.93
N THR A 116 -15.81 -11.68 15.63
CA THR A 116 -14.71 -12.44 15.00
C THR A 116 -14.02 -13.42 15.96
N PHE A 117 -14.32 -13.37 17.27
CA PHE A 117 -13.95 -14.35 18.26
C PHE A 117 -15.05 -15.42 18.45
N LEU A 118 -16.26 -15.01 18.84
CA LEU A 118 -17.34 -15.94 19.22
C LEU A 118 -17.83 -16.80 18.06
N ILE A 119 -17.97 -16.23 16.85
CA ILE A 119 -18.49 -16.98 15.72
C ILE A 119 -17.56 -18.13 15.32
N PRO A 120 -16.24 -17.91 15.13
CA PRO A 120 -15.30 -19.01 14.90
C PRO A 120 -15.24 -19.99 16.07
N MET A 121 -15.30 -19.50 17.33
CA MET A 121 -15.33 -20.36 18.51
C MET A 121 -16.51 -21.33 18.50
N ILE A 122 -17.70 -20.83 18.24
CA ILE A 122 -18.94 -21.67 18.20
C ILE A 122 -18.88 -22.64 17.02
N LEU A 123 -18.68 -22.11 15.80
CA LEU A 123 -18.68 -22.95 14.59
C LEU A 123 -17.53 -23.96 14.60
N GLY A 124 -16.32 -23.52 15.01
CA GLY A 124 -15.15 -24.40 15.07
C GLY A 124 -15.32 -25.51 16.10
N THR A 125 -15.87 -25.22 17.29
CA THR A 125 -16.13 -26.23 18.32
C THR A 125 -17.20 -27.23 17.87
N VAL A 126 -18.29 -26.75 17.29
CA VAL A 126 -19.38 -27.62 16.78
C VAL A 126 -18.84 -28.55 15.68
N VAL A 127 -18.11 -27.99 14.70
CA VAL A 127 -17.52 -28.80 13.61
C VAL A 127 -16.43 -29.73 14.13
N GLY A 128 -15.62 -29.30 15.08
CA GLY A 128 -14.62 -30.13 15.72
C GLY A 128 -15.21 -31.38 16.38
N ILE A 129 -16.28 -31.21 17.15
CA ILE A 129 -16.93 -32.31 17.84
C ILE A 129 -17.73 -33.23 16.87
N TRP A 130 -18.58 -32.66 16.00
CA TRP A 130 -19.57 -33.42 15.24
C TRP A 130 -19.05 -33.89 13.88
N VAL A 131 -18.18 -33.11 13.22
CA VAL A 131 -17.70 -33.44 11.87
C VAL A 131 -16.31 -34.10 11.95
N LEU A 132 -15.38 -33.52 12.72
CA LEU A 132 -14.03 -34.06 12.88
C LEU A 132 -13.92 -35.09 13.99
N ARG A 133 -14.96 -35.22 14.84
CA ARG A 133 -15.05 -36.17 15.94
C ARG A 133 -13.91 -36.05 16.96
N PHE A 134 -13.43 -34.84 17.17
CA PHE A 134 -12.42 -34.56 18.18
C PHE A 134 -13.06 -34.45 19.58
N ASN A 135 -12.27 -34.64 20.61
CA ASN A 135 -12.71 -34.36 21.98
C ASN A 135 -12.99 -32.85 22.18
N VAL A 136 -13.66 -32.51 23.27
CA VAL A 136 -14.08 -31.13 23.56
C VAL A 136 -12.88 -30.21 23.66
N LEU A 137 -11.82 -30.59 24.37
CA LEU A 137 -10.61 -29.76 24.57
C LEU A 137 -9.92 -29.48 23.23
N THR A 138 -9.71 -30.50 22.41
CA THR A 138 -9.16 -30.38 21.07
C THR A 138 -10.01 -29.48 20.18
N SER A 139 -11.33 -29.64 20.23
CA SER A 139 -12.27 -28.86 19.41
C SER A 139 -12.30 -27.38 19.79
N VAL A 140 -12.25 -27.07 21.10
CA VAL A 140 -12.20 -25.68 21.59
C VAL A 140 -10.84 -25.04 21.23
N LEU A 141 -9.75 -25.78 21.35
CA LEU A 141 -8.44 -25.32 20.95
C LEU A 141 -8.39 -25.03 19.45
N LEU A 142 -8.89 -25.93 18.62
CA LEU A 142 -8.99 -25.74 17.16
C LEU A 142 -9.83 -24.51 16.81
N ALA A 143 -10.96 -24.31 17.49
CA ALA A 143 -11.84 -23.17 17.30
C ALA A 143 -11.16 -21.85 17.67
N SER A 144 -10.34 -21.83 18.73
CA SER A 144 -9.58 -20.63 19.11
C SER A 144 -8.56 -20.21 18.04
N MET A 145 -8.01 -21.17 17.31
CA MET A 145 -7.13 -20.91 16.16
C MET A 145 -7.86 -20.22 15.02
N PHE A 146 -9.10 -20.64 14.71
CA PHE A 146 -9.91 -19.97 13.68
C PHE A 146 -10.31 -18.55 14.10
N ALA A 147 -10.36 -18.27 15.40
CA ALA A 147 -10.64 -16.94 15.89
C ALA A 147 -9.45 -15.99 15.68
N SER A 148 -8.23 -16.41 15.97
CA SER A 148 -7.01 -15.61 15.71
C SER A 148 -6.82 -15.34 14.22
N HIS A 149 -6.17 -14.23 13.88
CA HIS A 149 -5.82 -13.88 12.50
C HIS A 149 -4.67 -12.88 12.47
N THR A 150 -4.00 -12.78 11.34
CA THR A 150 -2.86 -11.88 11.16
C THR A 150 -3.19 -10.84 10.08
N LEU A 151 -2.89 -9.58 10.34
CA LEU A 151 -3.15 -8.47 9.39
C LEU A 151 -2.19 -8.47 8.17
N ILE A 152 -2.01 -9.62 7.52
CA ILE A 152 -1.11 -9.77 6.35
C ILE A 152 -1.50 -8.82 5.21
N ALA A 153 -2.79 -8.57 5.01
CA ALA A 153 -3.27 -7.68 3.97
C ALA A 153 -3.16 -6.18 4.33
N TYR A 154 -2.71 -5.83 5.55
CA TYR A 154 -2.60 -4.43 5.98
C TYR A 154 -1.67 -3.59 5.09
N PRO A 155 -0.51 -4.07 4.63
CA PRO A 155 0.32 -3.31 3.69
C PRO A 155 -0.38 -2.94 2.38
N ILE A 156 -1.36 -3.74 1.90
CA ILE A 156 -2.20 -3.37 0.75
C ILE A 156 -3.07 -2.15 1.09
N ILE A 157 -3.64 -2.14 2.28
CA ILE A 157 -4.49 -1.07 2.81
C ILE A 157 -3.70 0.25 2.94
N SER A 158 -2.50 0.16 3.55
CA SER A 158 -1.59 1.28 3.73
C SER A 158 -1.15 1.85 2.38
N LYS A 159 -0.74 0.99 1.45
CA LYS A 159 -0.31 1.38 0.10
C LYS A 159 -1.41 2.08 -0.69
N LEU A 160 -2.69 1.71 -0.50
CA LEU A 160 -3.84 2.35 -1.12
C LEU A 160 -4.31 3.62 -0.38
N GLY A 161 -3.65 4.01 0.70
CA GLY A 161 -3.91 5.25 1.44
C GLY A 161 -5.21 5.27 2.24
N ILE A 162 -5.82 4.10 2.50
CA ILE A 162 -7.08 4.00 3.24
C ILE A 162 -6.94 3.55 4.70
N SER A 163 -5.73 3.61 5.26
CA SER A 163 -5.46 3.25 6.67
C SER A 163 -6.35 3.98 7.67
N LYS A 164 -6.79 5.20 7.33
CA LYS A 164 -7.71 6.02 8.15
C LYS A 164 -9.18 5.64 8.00
N ASN A 165 -9.53 4.70 7.11
CA ASN A 165 -10.92 4.32 6.91
C ASN A 165 -11.48 3.64 8.16
N LYS A 166 -12.76 3.96 8.47
CA LYS A 166 -13.48 3.41 9.62
C LYS A 166 -13.44 1.86 9.69
N ALA A 167 -13.57 1.20 8.54
CA ALA A 167 -13.51 -0.27 8.47
C ALA A 167 -12.16 -0.81 8.92
N VAL A 168 -11.06 -0.15 8.51
CA VAL A 168 -9.69 -0.50 8.91
C VAL A 168 -9.50 -0.30 10.42
N SER A 169 -9.87 0.86 10.94
CA SER A 169 -9.78 1.15 12.39
C SER A 169 -10.56 0.15 13.24
N ILE A 170 -11.78 -0.23 12.81
CA ILE A 170 -12.61 -1.23 13.49
C ILE A 170 -11.90 -2.59 13.47
N THR A 171 -11.36 -2.99 12.32
CA THR A 171 -10.74 -4.32 12.17
C THR A 171 -9.45 -4.42 12.98
N VAL A 172 -8.56 -3.45 12.87
CA VAL A 172 -7.28 -3.46 13.60
C VAL A 172 -7.52 -3.47 15.10
N GLY A 173 -8.44 -2.63 15.60
CA GLY A 173 -8.80 -2.62 17.02
C GLY A 173 -9.46 -3.93 17.47
N GLY A 174 -10.32 -4.53 16.65
CA GLY A 174 -10.95 -5.82 16.95
C GLY A 174 -9.99 -6.99 16.93
N THR A 175 -8.98 -6.97 16.06
CA THR A 175 -7.91 -7.99 15.98
C THR A 175 -7.20 -8.14 17.31
N MET A 176 -6.84 -7.03 17.96
CA MET A 176 -6.16 -7.08 19.27
C MET A 176 -7.00 -7.79 20.33
N ILE A 177 -8.29 -7.52 20.35
CA ILE A 177 -9.23 -8.16 21.29
C ILE A 177 -9.31 -9.65 21.01
N THR A 178 -9.46 -9.99 19.74
CA THR A 178 -9.60 -11.39 19.30
C THR A 178 -8.34 -12.20 19.60
N ASP A 179 -7.16 -11.67 19.31
CA ASP A 179 -5.89 -12.36 19.55
C ASP A 179 -5.63 -12.56 21.04
N THR A 180 -5.93 -11.54 21.86
CA THR A 180 -5.85 -11.68 23.32
C THR A 180 -6.78 -12.77 23.84
N LEU A 181 -8.04 -12.82 23.37
CA LEU A 181 -9.00 -13.84 23.77
C LEU A 181 -8.61 -15.23 23.27
N ALA A 182 -8.11 -15.35 22.03
CA ALA A 182 -7.67 -16.63 21.47
C ALA A 182 -6.47 -17.20 22.25
N LEU A 183 -5.49 -16.37 22.62
CA LEU A 183 -4.38 -16.76 23.48
C LEU A 183 -4.83 -17.16 24.87
N LEU A 184 -5.81 -16.45 25.42
CA LEU A 184 -6.38 -16.80 26.72
C LEU A 184 -6.98 -18.21 26.68
N VAL A 185 -7.75 -18.52 25.63
CA VAL A 185 -8.31 -19.88 25.44
C VAL A 185 -7.19 -20.92 25.28
N LEU A 186 -6.16 -20.64 24.46
CA LEU A 186 -4.99 -21.51 24.31
C LEU A 186 -4.35 -21.81 25.68
N THR A 187 -4.10 -20.77 26.47
CA THR A 187 -3.44 -20.88 27.78
C THR A 187 -4.28 -21.69 28.75
N ILE A 188 -5.61 -21.48 28.76
CA ILE A 188 -6.55 -22.25 29.59
C ILE A 188 -6.52 -23.72 29.21
N ILE A 189 -6.68 -24.02 27.91
CA ILE A 189 -6.75 -25.41 27.42
C ILE A 189 -5.43 -26.15 27.69
N VAL A 190 -4.29 -25.51 27.44
CA VAL A 190 -2.97 -26.10 27.73
C VAL A 190 -2.81 -26.29 29.25
N GLY A 191 -3.16 -25.28 30.03
CA GLY A 191 -3.10 -25.38 31.49
C GLY A 191 -4.03 -26.47 32.07
N MET A 192 -5.23 -26.65 31.53
CA MET A 192 -6.12 -27.74 31.87
C MET A 192 -5.54 -29.11 31.50
N ALA A 193 -4.95 -29.21 30.31
CA ALA A 193 -4.31 -30.43 29.82
C ALA A 193 -3.06 -30.81 30.65
N THR A 194 -2.34 -29.81 31.21
CA THR A 194 -1.13 -30.00 32.03
C THR A 194 -1.38 -29.88 33.52
N GLY A 195 -2.59 -29.56 33.96
CA GLY A 195 -2.98 -29.49 35.39
C GLY A 195 -2.45 -28.24 36.14
N GLN A 196 -2.12 -27.14 35.44
CA GLN A 196 -1.43 -25.96 36.01
C GLN A 196 -2.34 -24.73 36.23
N VAL A 197 -3.64 -24.78 36.00
CA VAL A 197 -4.55 -23.63 36.23
C VAL A 197 -4.92 -23.53 37.72
N ASN A 198 -4.52 -22.44 38.36
CA ASN A 198 -4.91 -22.09 39.73
C ASN A 198 -5.41 -20.63 39.80
N ASP A 199 -6.06 -20.24 40.91
CA ASP A 199 -6.62 -18.89 41.10
C ASP A 199 -5.58 -17.77 40.98
N MET A 200 -4.34 -18.02 41.39
CA MET A 200 -3.25 -17.05 41.31
C MET A 200 -2.84 -16.71 39.86
N PHE A 201 -3.06 -17.63 38.91
CA PHE A 201 -2.78 -17.40 37.50
C PHE A 201 -3.55 -16.19 36.94
N TRP A 202 -4.84 -16.09 37.25
CA TRP A 202 -5.71 -15.02 36.76
C TRP A 202 -5.32 -13.65 37.32
N ILE A 203 -5.00 -13.57 38.61
CA ILE A 203 -4.57 -12.34 39.26
C ILE A 203 -3.25 -11.86 38.63
N ARG A 204 -2.30 -12.78 38.51
CA ARG A 204 -0.99 -12.47 37.91
C ARG A 204 -1.13 -11.96 36.49
N LEU A 205 -1.93 -12.61 35.65
CA LEU A 205 -2.16 -12.20 34.25
C LEU A 205 -2.80 -10.82 34.17
N GLY A 206 -3.86 -10.55 34.97
CA GLY A 206 -4.53 -9.25 34.96
C GLY A 206 -3.62 -8.11 35.43
N VAL A 207 -2.84 -8.33 36.48
CA VAL A 207 -1.86 -7.33 36.99
C VAL A 207 -0.76 -7.08 35.94
N SER A 208 -0.23 -8.12 35.30
CA SER A 208 0.81 -8.00 34.28
C SER A 208 0.33 -7.17 33.06
N ILE A 209 -0.87 -7.44 32.57
CA ILE A 209 -1.49 -6.69 31.47
C ILE A 209 -1.69 -5.22 31.84
N LEU A 210 -2.16 -4.94 33.08
CA LEU A 210 -2.35 -3.57 33.53
C LEU A 210 -1.03 -2.80 33.63
N ILE A 211 0.00 -3.41 34.21
CA ILE A 211 1.34 -2.80 34.31
C ILE A 211 1.91 -2.53 32.94
N PHE A 212 1.82 -3.51 32.02
CA PHE A 212 2.26 -3.37 30.64
C PHE A 212 1.55 -2.20 29.94
N ALA A 213 0.23 -2.13 30.03
CA ALA A 213 -0.55 -1.06 29.41
C ALA A 213 -0.15 0.33 29.96
N LEU A 214 0.06 0.45 31.28
CA LEU A 214 0.51 1.69 31.90
C LEU A 214 1.91 2.09 31.40
N ILE A 215 2.86 1.17 31.32
CA ILE A 215 4.22 1.45 30.85
C ILE A 215 4.19 1.91 29.38
N VAL A 216 3.48 1.19 28.50
CA VAL A 216 3.50 1.51 27.07
C VAL A 216 2.70 2.77 26.77
N LEU A 217 1.47 2.90 27.27
CA LEU A 217 0.60 4.03 26.89
C LEU A 217 1.00 5.36 27.55
N PHE A 218 1.66 5.33 28.70
CA PHE A 218 2.08 6.55 29.41
C PHE A 218 3.60 6.72 29.42
N GLY A 219 4.36 5.65 29.65
CA GLY A 219 5.83 5.70 29.72
C GLY A 219 6.45 5.99 28.36
N PHE A 220 6.02 5.33 27.28
CA PHE A 220 6.59 5.52 25.94
C PHE A 220 6.40 6.93 25.40
N PRO A 221 5.22 7.57 25.47
CA PRO A 221 5.08 8.97 25.09
C PRO A 221 5.92 9.94 25.93
N PHE A 222 6.12 9.64 27.21
CA PHE A 222 6.96 10.45 28.08
C PHE A 222 8.44 10.37 27.67
N ILE A 223 8.97 9.15 27.52
CA ILE A 223 10.35 8.90 27.09
C ILE A 223 10.56 9.45 25.66
N GLY A 224 9.61 9.20 24.76
CA GLY A 224 9.66 9.68 23.38
C GLY A 224 9.71 11.20 23.28
N ARG A 225 8.88 11.92 24.04
CA ARG A 225 8.93 13.39 24.09
C ARG A 225 10.27 13.90 24.60
N TRP A 226 10.79 13.31 25.66
CA TRP A 226 12.10 13.69 26.19
C TRP A 226 13.18 13.45 25.14
N PHE A 227 13.18 12.29 24.47
CA PHE A 227 14.19 11.93 23.48
C PHE A 227 14.14 12.85 22.26
N PHE A 228 12.98 13.04 21.62
CA PHE A 228 12.84 13.89 20.44
C PHE A 228 13.08 15.38 20.72
N LYS A 229 13.00 15.82 21.97
CA LYS A 229 13.35 17.19 22.37
C LYS A 229 14.85 17.41 22.43
N HIS A 230 15.65 16.39 22.74
CA HIS A 230 17.08 16.50 22.96
C HIS A 230 17.94 15.96 21.80
N VAL A 231 17.38 15.05 21.00
CA VAL A 231 18.12 14.37 19.92
C VAL A 231 17.49 14.76 18.58
N HIS A 232 18.28 15.49 17.77
CA HIS A 232 17.86 15.97 16.45
C HIS A 232 18.45 15.15 15.31
N ASP A 233 19.36 14.23 15.59
CA ASP A 233 19.93 13.34 14.59
C ASP A 233 18.94 12.30 14.09
N ASN A 234 18.81 12.25 12.78
CA ASN A 234 17.85 11.41 12.08
C ASN A 234 18.06 9.91 12.26
N ILE A 235 19.33 9.48 12.36
CA ILE A 235 19.66 8.05 12.54
C ILE A 235 19.30 7.64 13.95
N SER A 236 19.71 8.42 14.94
CA SER A 236 19.39 8.16 16.36
C SER A 236 17.87 8.14 16.61
N GLN A 237 17.11 9.03 15.96
CA GLN A 237 15.65 9.04 16.05
C GLN A 237 15.03 7.74 15.48
N TYR A 238 15.53 7.28 14.34
CA TYR A 238 15.06 6.03 13.74
C TYR A 238 15.41 4.81 14.62
N ILE A 239 16.63 4.72 15.12
CA ILE A 239 17.06 3.63 16.02
C ILE A 239 16.24 3.65 17.33
N PHE A 240 15.97 4.84 17.89
CA PHE A 240 15.09 4.97 19.05
C PHE A 240 13.71 4.37 18.79
N VAL A 241 13.11 4.66 17.64
CA VAL A 241 11.82 4.10 17.24
C VAL A 241 11.88 2.57 17.22
N LEU A 242 12.93 1.99 16.59
CA LEU A 242 13.11 0.53 16.58
C LEU A 242 13.22 -0.04 18.01
N VAL A 243 14.03 0.59 18.87
CA VAL A 243 14.16 0.16 20.28
C VAL A 243 12.78 0.13 20.95
N MET A 244 11.96 1.16 20.76
CA MET A 244 10.63 1.22 21.38
C MET A 244 9.67 0.15 20.84
N VAL A 245 9.75 -0.20 19.55
CA VAL A 245 8.97 -1.31 18.96
C VAL A 245 9.31 -2.63 19.65
N PHE A 246 10.60 -2.98 19.69
CA PHE A 246 11.04 -4.26 20.24
C PHE A 246 10.91 -4.30 21.77
N LEU A 247 11.12 -3.18 22.45
CA LEU A 247 10.89 -3.09 23.90
C LEU A 247 9.40 -3.31 24.24
N GLY A 248 8.49 -2.66 23.54
CA GLY A 248 7.06 -2.87 23.74
C GLY A 248 6.62 -4.29 23.43
N SER A 249 7.17 -4.89 22.37
CA SER A 249 6.94 -6.30 22.01
C SER A 249 7.43 -7.25 23.11
N PHE A 250 8.63 -7.02 23.63
CA PHE A 250 9.20 -7.80 24.73
C PHE A 250 8.38 -7.66 26.02
N LEU A 251 7.97 -6.44 26.38
CA LEU A 251 7.13 -6.20 27.57
C LEU A 251 5.77 -6.90 27.45
N ALA A 252 5.19 -6.95 26.23
CA ALA A 252 3.96 -7.71 26.01
C ALA A 252 4.15 -9.21 26.28
N GLN A 253 5.24 -9.82 25.80
CA GLN A 253 5.56 -11.22 26.07
C GLN A 253 5.75 -11.48 27.57
N VAL A 254 6.46 -10.60 28.29
CA VAL A 254 6.62 -10.70 29.74
C VAL A 254 5.27 -10.62 30.46
N ALA A 255 4.33 -9.82 29.94
CA ALA A 255 2.98 -9.71 30.48
C ALA A 255 2.07 -10.90 30.14
N GLY A 256 2.55 -11.87 29.34
CA GLY A 256 1.76 -13.03 28.90
C GLY A 256 0.87 -12.75 27.69
N MET A 257 1.20 -11.72 26.89
CA MET A 257 0.51 -11.37 25.66
C MET A 257 1.41 -11.62 24.43
N GLU A 258 0.84 -11.57 23.23
CA GLU A 258 1.62 -11.63 22.01
C GLU A 258 2.48 -10.38 21.79
N ALA A 259 3.71 -10.58 21.30
CA ALA A 259 4.63 -9.51 20.95
C ALA A 259 4.02 -8.50 19.94
N ILE A 260 3.14 -8.98 19.08
CA ILE A 260 2.42 -8.21 18.06
C ILE A 260 1.62 -7.07 18.70
N ILE A 261 0.93 -7.33 19.82
CA ILE A 261 0.14 -6.35 20.56
C ILE A 261 1.06 -5.24 21.09
N GLY A 262 2.23 -5.64 21.61
CA GLY A 262 3.24 -4.69 22.12
C GLY A 262 3.77 -3.77 21.03
N ALA A 263 4.07 -4.30 19.84
CA ALA A 263 4.50 -3.51 18.70
C ALA A 263 3.42 -2.49 18.26
N PHE A 264 2.17 -2.94 18.14
CA PHE A 264 1.05 -2.08 17.80
C PHE A 264 0.82 -0.96 18.83
N LEU A 265 0.77 -1.30 20.12
CA LEU A 265 0.60 -0.31 21.20
C LEU A 265 1.75 0.69 21.25
N SER A 266 2.99 0.25 20.94
CA SER A 266 4.14 1.15 20.80
C SER A 266 3.92 2.15 19.68
N GLY A 267 3.42 1.70 18.51
CA GLY A 267 3.03 2.56 17.41
C GLY A 267 1.95 3.57 17.79
N LEU A 268 0.93 3.11 18.47
CA LEU A 268 -0.17 3.94 18.95
C LEU A 268 0.31 4.99 19.98
N ALA A 269 1.20 4.59 20.89
CA ALA A 269 1.78 5.47 21.91
C ALA A 269 2.67 6.57 21.29
N LEU A 270 3.43 6.24 20.24
CA LEU A 270 4.31 7.17 19.55
C LEU A 270 3.64 7.94 18.41
N ASN A 271 2.43 7.59 18.01
CA ASN A 271 1.70 8.15 16.88
C ASN A 271 1.67 9.69 16.86
N ARG A 272 1.41 10.33 18.00
CA ARG A 272 1.40 11.80 18.11
C ARG A 272 2.77 12.46 18.03
N LEU A 273 3.84 11.70 18.27
CA LEU A 273 5.21 12.20 18.26
C LEU A 273 5.88 12.03 16.88
N ILE A 274 5.31 11.17 16.04
CA ILE A 274 5.78 10.88 14.69
C ILE A 274 4.65 11.24 13.70
N PRO A 275 4.50 12.53 13.34
CA PRO A 275 3.48 12.94 12.38
C PRO A 275 3.68 12.24 11.03
N GLN A 276 2.58 11.92 10.34
CA GLN A 276 2.59 11.22 9.04
C GLN A 276 3.36 11.98 7.94
N SER A 277 3.39 13.31 8.03
CA SER A 277 4.14 14.17 7.10
C SER A 277 5.62 14.38 7.50
N SER A 278 6.09 13.70 8.57
CA SER A 278 7.45 13.90 9.07
C SER A 278 8.49 13.09 8.27
N PRO A 279 9.74 13.61 8.14
CA PRO A 279 10.82 12.84 7.51
C PRO A 279 11.13 11.52 8.22
N LEU A 280 10.86 11.43 9.52
CA LEU A 280 11.03 10.21 10.31
C LEU A 280 10.01 9.14 9.89
N MET A 281 8.74 9.52 9.70
CA MET A 281 7.70 8.60 9.24
C MET A 281 8.05 8.02 7.86
N ASN A 282 8.49 8.86 6.94
CA ASN A 282 8.90 8.41 5.59
C ASN A 282 10.04 7.37 5.67
N ARG A 283 11.00 7.54 6.58
CA ARG A 283 12.09 6.56 6.77
C ARG A 283 11.59 5.26 7.39
N VAL A 284 10.76 5.36 8.39
CA VAL A 284 10.13 4.21 9.04
C VAL A 284 9.35 3.40 8.01
N GLU A 285 8.53 4.05 7.21
CA GLU A 285 7.75 3.41 6.14
C GLU A 285 8.64 2.80 5.06
N PHE A 286 9.66 3.52 4.60
CA PHE A 286 10.60 3.05 3.57
C PHE A 286 11.32 1.76 3.99
N VAL A 287 11.93 1.75 5.19
CA VAL A 287 12.68 0.57 5.65
C VAL A 287 11.75 -0.60 5.94
N GLY A 288 10.55 -0.32 6.46
CA GLY A 288 9.51 -1.33 6.64
C GLY A 288 9.14 -2.03 5.34
N ASN A 289 8.83 -1.26 4.32
CA ASN A 289 8.41 -1.78 3.01
C ASN A 289 9.57 -2.42 2.22
N ALA A 290 10.80 -1.89 2.35
CA ALA A 290 11.96 -2.39 1.59
C ALA A 290 12.55 -3.68 2.16
N ILE A 291 12.57 -3.85 3.48
CA ILE A 291 13.29 -4.94 4.14
C ILE A 291 12.38 -5.77 5.04
N PHE A 292 11.80 -5.16 6.07
CA PHE A 292 11.15 -5.91 7.13
C PHE A 292 9.92 -6.69 6.68
N ILE A 293 9.03 -6.05 5.93
CA ILE A 293 7.79 -6.68 5.42
C ILE A 293 8.09 -7.80 4.43
N PRO A 294 8.98 -7.64 3.43
CA PRO A 294 9.35 -8.73 2.54
C PRO A 294 9.96 -9.94 3.25
N PHE A 295 10.83 -9.75 4.23
CA PHE A 295 11.38 -10.86 5.03
C PHE A 295 10.30 -11.63 5.79
N PHE A 296 9.31 -10.91 6.36
CA PHE A 296 8.17 -11.56 7.00
C PHE A 296 7.36 -12.41 6.02
N LEU A 297 7.02 -11.86 4.86
CA LEU A 297 6.21 -12.57 3.86
C LEU A 297 6.93 -13.80 3.29
N LEU A 298 8.22 -13.68 3.01
CA LEU A 298 9.06 -14.83 2.63
C LEU A 298 9.09 -15.87 3.73
N GLY A 299 9.31 -15.46 4.99
CA GLY A 299 9.34 -16.35 6.14
C GLY A 299 8.00 -17.09 6.36
N VAL A 300 6.87 -16.45 6.10
CA VAL A 300 5.55 -17.10 6.09
C VAL A 300 5.44 -18.11 4.95
N GLY A 301 5.90 -17.74 3.75
CA GLY A 301 5.93 -18.65 2.60
C GLY A 301 6.76 -19.92 2.86
N MET A 302 7.90 -19.80 3.51
CA MET A 302 8.78 -20.94 3.83
C MET A 302 8.17 -21.95 4.81
N LEU A 303 7.07 -21.61 5.49
CA LEU A 303 6.32 -22.54 6.35
C LEU A 303 5.41 -23.49 5.54
N ILE A 304 5.15 -23.18 4.27
CA ILE A 304 4.21 -23.93 3.45
C ILE A 304 4.86 -25.22 2.97
N ASP A 305 4.41 -26.37 3.50
CA ASP A 305 4.79 -27.68 3.00
C ASP A 305 3.70 -28.24 2.07
N TYR A 306 3.89 -28.08 0.76
CA TYR A 306 2.95 -28.59 -0.22
C TYR A 306 2.96 -30.13 -0.35
N ARG A 307 3.98 -30.81 0.13
CA ARG A 307 4.11 -32.29 0.04
C ARG A 307 3.10 -32.97 0.96
N THR A 308 2.77 -32.35 2.09
CA THR A 308 1.78 -32.87 3.05
C THR A 308 0.39 -32.99 2.44
N PHE A 309 0.10 -32.25 1.36
CA PHE A 309 -1.17 -32.33 0.65
C PHE A 309 -1.36 -33.66 -0.11
N PHE A 310 -0.26 -34.34 -0.42
CA PHE A 310 -0.28 -35.58 -1.17
C PHE A 310 -0.08 -36.83 -0.31
N THR A 311 0.16 -36.68 1.01
CA THR A 311 0.53 -37.79 1.89
C THR A 311 -0.66 -38.55 2.45
N SER A 312 -1.81 -37.89 2.70
CA SER A 312 -2.99 -38.52 3.31
C SER A 312 -4.28 -37.80 2.89
N PHE A 313 -5.26 -38.62 2.48
CA PHE A 313 -6.61 -38.13 2.18
C PHE A 313 -7.29 -37.51 3.42
N GLU A 314 -6.98 -38.02 4.60
CA GLU A 314 -7.50 -37.49 5.86
C GLU A 314 -6.99 -36.08 6.14
N THR A 315 -5.72 -35.80 5.89
CA THR A 315 -5.11 -34.47 6.01
C THR A 315 -5.79 -33.47 5.08
N ILE A 316 -6.03 -33.85 3.82
CA ILE A 316 -6.77 -32.99 2.86
C ILE A 316 -8.19 -32.70 3.36
N LYS A 317 -8.91 -33.73 3.83
CA LYS A 317 -10.27 -33.60 4.35
C LYS A 317 -10.32 -32.63 5.55
N VAL A 318 -9.42 -32.85 6.52
CA VAL A 318 -9.34 -31.99 7.71
C VAL A 318 -8.98 -30.55 7.30
N GLY A 319 -7.98 -30.36 6.47
CA GLY A 319 -7.56 -29.05 5.98
C GLY A 319 -8.67 -28.32 5.23
N LEU A 320 -9.42 -29.01 4.38
CA LEU A 320 -10.53 -28.42 3.62
C LEU A 320 -11.71 -28.00 4.52
N ILE A 321 -12.03 -28.81 5.52
CA ILE A 321 -13.02 -28.46 6.55
C ILE A 321 -12.56 -27.22 7.33
N MET A 322 -11.30 -27.19 7.77
CA MET A 322 -10.73 -26.06 8.48
C MET A 322 -10.82 -24.77 7.66
N ILE A 323 -10.47 -24.82 6.35
CA ILE A 323 -10.53 -23.67 5.43
C ILE A 323 -11.97 -23.16 5.33
N ILE A 324 -12.92 -24.04 5.08
CA ILE A 324 -14.34 -23.69 4.92
C ILE A 324 -14.87 -23.05 6.20
N VAL A 325 -14.63 -23.66 7.34
CA VAL A 325 -15.13 -23.19 8.64
C VAL A 325 -14.50 -21.86 9.02
N ALA A 326 -13.19 -21.74 8.94
CA ALA A 326 -12.47 -20.50 9.24
C ALA A 326 -12.94 -19.34 8.34
N THR A 327 -12.95 -19.56 7.02
CA THR A 327 -13.37 -18.55 6.04
C THR A 327 -14.84 -18.16 6.19
N ALA A 328 -15.74 -19.14 6.36
CA ALA A 328 -17.15 -18.87 6.56
C ALA A 328 -17.42 -18.10 7.87
N ALA A 329 -16.77 -18.51 8.97
CA ALA A 329 -16.90 -17.82 10.26
C ALA A 329 -16.45 -16.36 10.18
N LYS A 330 -15.31 -16.09 9.54
CA LYS A 330 -14.79 -14.73 9.35
C LYS A 330 -15.69 -13.90 8.42
N TYR A 331 -16.21 -14.51 7.36
CA TYR A 331 -17.18 -13.84 6.49
C TYR A 331 -18.47 -13.46 7.22
N ILE A 332 -19.01 -14.38 8.04
CA ILE A 332 -20.20 -14.13 8.86
C ILE A 332 -19.93 -13.00 9.85
N ALA A 333 -18.76 -12.99 10.53
CA ALA A 333 -18.36 -11.93 11.46
C ALA A 333 -18.30 -10.56 10.75
N ALA A 334 -17.67 -10.50 9.57
CA ALA A 334 -17.62 -9.28 8.76
C ALA A 334 -19.01 -8.83 8.28
N TRP A 335 -19.87 -9.77 7.88
CA TRP A 335 -21.24 -9.50 7.47
C TRP A 335 -22.10 -9.00 8.64
N MET A 336 -22.01 -9.61 9.82
CA MET A 336 -22.70 -9.12 11.02
C MET A 336 -22.23 -7.71 11.38
N THR A 337 -20.92 -7.44 11.33
CA THR A 337 -20.38 -6.12 11.55
C THR A 337 -20.90 -5.09 10.57
N GLN A 338 -20.98 -5.46 9.27
CA GLN A 338 -21.59 -4.62 8.25
C GLN A 338 -23.05 -4.27 8.59
N LYS A 339 -23.84 -5.28 8.95
CA LYS A 339 -25.27 -5.09 9.26
C LYS A 339 -25.47 -4.26 10.53
N THR A 340 -24.72 -4.54 11.59
CA THR A 340 -24.84 -3.85 12.88
C THR A 340 -24.46 -2.36 12.77
N PHE A 341 -23.42 -2.02 11.98
CA PHE A 341 -22.92 -0.66 11.90
C PHE A 341 -23.22 0.04 10.58
N HIS A 342 -24.09 -0.53 9.74
CA HIS A 342 -24.52 0.01 8.44
C HIS A 342 -23.33 0.40 7.56
N LEU A 343 -22.35 -0.52 7.44
CA LEU A 343 -21.16 -0.32 6.61
C LEU A 343 -21.44 -0.67 5.15
N SER A 344 -20.62 -0.14 4.23
CA SER A 344 -20.72 -0.47 2.81
C SER A 344 -20.26 -1.91 2.53
N THR A 345 -20.61 -2.43 1.35
CA THR A 345 -20.15 -3.75 0.90
C THR A 345 -18.63 -3.81 0.75
N ASP A 346 -18.02 -2.70 0.31
CA ASP A 346 -16.57 -2.61 0.15
C ASP A 346 -15.86 -2.55 1.50
N GLN A 347 -16.43 -1.85 2.47
CA GLN A 347 -15.95 -1.86 3.86
C GLN A 347 -16.03 -3.27 4.47
N ARG A 348 -17.09 -4.04 4.21
CA ARG A 348 -17.17 -5.46 4.61
C ARG A 348 -16.05 -6.28 3.97
N SER A 349 -15.78 -6.07 2.67
CA SER A 349 -14.71 -6.79 1.97
C SER A 349 -13.33 -6.49 2.57
N VAL A 350 -13.09 -5.25 3.00
CA VAL A 350 -11.86 -4.87 3.72
C VAL A 350 -11.80 -5.53 5.09
N ILE A 351 -12.89 -5.50 5.89
CA ILE A 351 -12.95 -6.16 7.20
C ILE A 351 -12.69 -7.66 7.05
N PHE A 352 -13.36 -8.32 6.11
CA PHE A 352 -13.16 -9.73 5.83
C PHE A 352 -11.74 -10.03 5.37
N GLY A 353 -11.19 -9.25 4.42
CA GLY A 353 -9.83 -9.43 3.91
C GLY A 353 -8.76 -9.23 4.99
N LEU A 354 -8.93 -8.26 5.89
CA LEU A 354 -8.00 -8.06 7.00
C LEU A 354 -8.11 -9.14 8.09
N SER A 355 -9.28 -9.73 8.28
CA SER A 355 -9.53 -10.69 9.37
C SER A 355 -9.48 -12.16 8.95
N ASN A 356 -9.43 -12.49 7.66
CA ASN A 356 -9.46 -13.89 7.19
C ASN A 356 -8.08 -14.54 7.12
N ALA A 357 -6.98 -13.76 7.05
CA ALA A 357 -5.64 -14.33 6.91
C ALA A 357 -5.19 -15.01 8.19
N GLN A 358 -4.87 -16.29 8.09
CA GLN A 358 -4.22 -17.07 9.14
C GLN A 358 -2.72 -17.13 8.85
N ALA A 359 -1.86 -17.06 9.88
CA ALA A 359 -0.42 -17.11 9.68
C ALA A 359 0.36 -17.61 10.92
N ALA A 360 1.44 -16.91 11.27
CA ALA A 360 2.41 -17.34 12.27
C ALA A 360 1.77 -17.60 13.66
N ALA A 361 0.84 -16.75 14.12
CA ALA A 361 0.19 -16.93 15.41
C ALA A 361 -0.64 -18.23 15.45
N THR A 362 -1.41 -18.51 14.39
CA THR A 362 -2.18 -19.74 14.24
C THR A 362 -1.26 -20.98 14.24
N LEU A 363 -0.16 -20.92 13.47
CA LEU A 363 0.80 -22.03 13.43
C LEU A 363 1.46 -22.25 14.79
N ALA A 364 1.84 -21.17 15.49
CA ALA A 364 2.41 -21.27 16.84
C ALA A 364 1.44 -21.95 17.81
N ALA A 365 0.17 -21.57 17.78
CA ALA A 365 -0.86 -22.20 18.61
C ALA A 365 -1.05 -23.70 18.28
N VAL A 366 -1.02 -24.07 16.99
CA VAL A 366 -1.05 -25.48 16.55
C VAL A 366 0.18 -26.23 17.07
N MET A 367 1.35 -25.67 16.93
CA MET A 367 2.59 -26.30 17.40
C MET A 367 2.56 -26.52 18.93
N VAL A 368 2.07 -25.55 19.69
CA VAL A 368 1.88 -25.70 21.14
C VAL A 368 0.91 -26.86 21.41
N GLY A 369 -0.27 -26.88 20.78
CA GLY A 369 -1.25 -27.96 20.94
C GLY A 369 -0.72 -29.34 20.49
N TYR A 370 0.10 -29.40 19.43
CA TYR A 370 0.73 -30.62 18.97
C TYR A 370 1.77 -31.15 19.95
N ASN A 371 2.50 -30.29 20.65
CA ASN A 371 3.50 -30.69 21.62
C ASN A 371 2.93 -31.10 22.98
N VAL A 372 1.65 -30.80 23.26
CA VAL A 372 0.98 -31.25 24.49
C VAL A 372 0.57 -32.73 24.35
N ILE A 373 1.17 -33.59 25.17
CA ILE A 373 0.85 -35.02 25.25
C ILE A 373 -0.19 -35.21 26.34
N THR A 374 -1.35 -35.78 25.98
CA THR A 374 -2.48 -36.04 26.88
C THR A 374 -2.55 -37.48 27.38
N GLY A 375 -1.75 -38.37 26.80
CA GLY A 375 -1.70 -39.79 27.16
C GLY A 375 -0.85 -40.60 26.19
N THR A 376 -0.87 -41.93 26.32
CA THR A 376 -0.29 -42.88 25.37
C THR A 376 -1.34 -43.85 24.91
N ASP A 377 -1.31 -44.26 23.64
CA ASP A 377 -2.22 -45.28 23.13
C ASP A 377 -1.77 -46.71 23.51
N ALA A 378 -2.53 -47.72 23.08
CA ALA A 378 -2.21 -49.14 23.36
C ALA A 378 -0.90 -49.62 22.76
N ASN A 379 -0.33 -48.88 21.79
CA ASN A 379 0.92 -49.21 21.11
C ASN A 379 2.13 -48.42 21.70
N GLY A 380 1.89 -47.57 22.74
CA GLY A 380 2.92 -46.74 23.35
C GLY A 380 3.17 -45.41 22.64
N GLU A 381 2.41 -45.12 21.57
CA GLU A 381 2.52 -43.83 20.87
C GLU A 381 1.88 -42.70 21.66
N PRO A 382 2.48 -41.49 21.66
CA PRO A 382 1.95 -40.34 22.42
C PRO A 382 0.64 -39.82 21.80
N ILE A 383 -0.44 -39.82 22.57
CA ILE A 383 -1.68 -39.14 22.19
C ILE A 383 -1.48 -37.64 22.39
N ARG A 384 -1.43 -36.90 21.29
CA ARG A 384 -1.25 -35.45 21.29
C ARG A 384 -2.62 -34.72 21.35
N LEU A 385 -2.64 -33.53 21.95
CA LEU A 385 -3.84 -32.72 22.04
C LEU A 385 -4.35 -32.32 20.64
N LEU A 386 -3.45 -31.98 19.71
CA LEU A 386 -3.72 -31.81 18.28
C LEU A 386 -2.94 -32.86 17.49
N ASN A 387 -3.58 -33.54 16.55
CA ASN A 387 -2.93 -34.54 15.71
C ASN A 387 -2.18 -33.94 14.51
N GLU A 388 -1.43 -34.77 13.82
CA GLU A 388 -0.62 -34.39 12.67
C GLU A 388 -1.50 -33.87 11.50
N SER A 389 -2.70 -34.42 11.31
CA SER A 389 -3.63 -33.99 10.27
C SER A 389 -4.09 -32.53 10.48
N VAL A 390 -4.24 -32.09 11.74
CA VAL A 390 -4.56 -30.67 12.07
C VAL A 390 -3.35 -29.79 11.80
N LEU A 391 -2.14 -30.22 12.17
CA LEU A 391 -0.91 -29.47 11.92
C LEU A 391 -0.74 -29.21 10.41
N ASN A 392 -0.80 -30.27 9.61
CA ASN A 392 -0.66 -30.20 8.17
C ASN A 392 -1.84 -29.48 7.50
N GLY A 393 -3.07 -29.71 7.98
CA GLY A 393 -4.27 -28.98 7.53
C GLY A 393 -4.19 -27.47 7.80
N THR A 394 -3.51 -27.07 8.87
CA THR A 394 -3.28 -25.64 9.17
C THR A 394 -2.37 -24.97 8.13
N ILE A 395 -1.37 -25.68 7.63
CA ILE A 395 -0.48 -25.15 6.59
C ILE A 395 -1.28 -24.87 5.30
N LEU A 396 -2.15 -25.79 4.90
CA LEU A 396 -3.06 -25.61 3.76
C LEU A 396 -4.02 -24.43 4.01
N MET A 397 -4.58 -24.33 5.21
CA MET A 397 -5.47 -23.25 5.62
C MET A 397 -4.77 -21.89 5.53
N ILE A 398 -3.52 -21.77 5.98
CA ILE A 398 -2.72 -20.53 5.89
C ILE A 398 -2.63 -20.08 4.42
N LEU A 399 -2.22 -20.97 3.52
CA LEU A 399 -2.06 -20.63 2.10
C LEU A 399 -3.37 -20.10 1.48
N VAL A 400 -4.46 -20.83 1.67
CA VAL A 400 -5.74 -20.47 1.06
C VAL A 400 -6.36 -19.23 1.69
N THR A 401 -6.33 -19.11 3.02
CA THR A 401 -6.89 -17.94 3.71
C THR A 401 -6.11 -16.68 3.44
N CYS A 402 -4.78 -16.71 3.36
CA CYS A 402 -3.96 -15.56 2.98
C CYS A 402 -4.25 -15.12 1.53
N THR A 403 -4.46 -16.08 0.63
CA THR A 403 -4.82 -15.80 -0.76
C THR A 403 -6.17 -15.10 -0.85
N ILE A 404 -7.22 -15.67 -0.24
CA ILE A 404 -8.56 -15.08 -0.22
C ILE A 404 -8.56 -13.70 0.44
N ALA A 405 -7.84 -13.57 1.56
CA ALA A 405 -7.69 -12.32 2.31
C ALA A 405 -7.09 -11.20 1.45
N SER A 406 -6.01 -11.50 0.73
CA SER A 406 -5.31 -10.52 -0.11
C SER A 406 -6.20 -10.00 -1.24
N PHE A 407 -6.91 -10.89 -1.94
CA PHE A 407 -7.83 -10.49 -3.01
C PHE A 407 -9.04 -9.71 -2.48
N ALA A 408 -9.63 -10.14 -1.36
CA ALA A 408 -10.78 -9.46 -0.77
C ALA A 408 -10.40 -8.06 -0.27
N ALA A 409 -9.26 -7.94 0.43
CA ALA A 409 -8.75 -6.66 0.90
C ALA A 409 -8.42 -5.72 -0.26
N GLN A 410 -7.72 -6.19 -1.29
CA GLN A 410 -7.36 -5.40 -2.46
C GLN A 410 -8.59 -4.87 -3.19
N LYS A 411 -9.59 -5.73 -3.46
CA LYS A 411 -10.82 -5.33 -4.14
C LYS A 411 -11.60 -4.29 -3.34
N GLY A 412 -11.83 -4.54 -2.04
CA GLY A 412 -12.56 -3.61 -1.19
C GLY A 412 -11.82 -2.30 -0.98
N ALA A 413 -10.50 -2.37 -0.79
CA ALA A 413 -9.66 -1.19 -0.61
C ALA A 413 -9.61 -0.31 -1.85
N HIS A 414 -9.48 -0.90 -3.04
CA HIS A 414 -9.49 -0.16 -4.30
C HIS A 414 -10.81 0.60 -4.50
N ASN A 415 -11.94 -0.05 -4.24
CA ASN A 415 -13.25 0.58 -4.36
C ASN A 415 -13.45 1.73 -3.35
N ILE A 416 -13.01 1.54 -2.09
CA ILE A 416 -13.08 2.59 -1.07
C ILE A 416 -12.19 3.77 -1.45
N ALA A 417 -10.95 3.51 -1.89
CA ALA A 417 -10.05 4.57 -2.32
C ALA A 417 -10.65 5.37 -3.48
N ALA A 418 -11.33 4.71 -4.42
CA ALA A 418 -12.06 5.35 -5.50
C ALA A 418 -13.19 6.27 -5.01
N GLN A 419 -13.99 5.77 -4.04
CA GLN A 419 -15.09 6.55 -3.46
C GLN A 419 -14.59 7.72 -2.61
N ASP A 420 -13.57 7.51 -1.77
CA ASP A 420 -13.00 8.56 -0.91
C ASP A 420 -12.41 9.72 -1.72
N ILE A 421 -11.88 9.46 -2.91
CA ILE A 421 -11.41 10.52 -3.82
C ILE A 421 -12.61 11.27 -4.39
N SER A 422 -13.65 10.56 -4.83
CA SER A 422 -14.88 11.16 -5.38
C SER A 422 -15.59 12.04 -4.35
N ASP A 423 -15.74 11.57 -3.09
CA ASP A 423 -16.41 12.31 -2.00
C ASP A 423 -15.57 13.50 -1.50
N LYS A 424 -14.23 13.38 -1.50
CA LYS A 424 -13.32 14.48 -1.17
C LYS A 424 -13.36 15.58 -2.23
N GLU A 425 -13.58 15.24 -3.48
CA GLU A 425 -13.73 16.20 -4.58
C GLU A 425 -15.02 17.00 -4.43
N GLU A 426 -16.11 16.39 -3.99
CA GLU A 426 -17.38 17.09 -3.76
C GLU A 426 -17.33 18.05 -2.55
N ASN A 427 -16.57 17.71 -1.50
CA ASN A 427 -16.42 18.49 -0.27
C ASN A 427 -15.18 19.41 -0.24
N LYS A 428 -14.16 19.18 -1.08
CA LYS A 428 -12.93 20.01 -1.18
C LYS A 428 -13.08 21.19 -2.14
N LYS A 429 -14.21 21.88 -2.17
CA LYS A 429 -14.35 23.14 -2.91
C LYS A 429 -13.36 24.25 -2.50
N GLU A 430 -12.55 24.04 -1.47
CA GLU A 430 -11.69 25.10 -0.87
C GLU A 430 -10.17 24.84 -0.92
N SER A 431 -9.66 23.66 -1.30
CA SER A 431 -8.20 23.38 -1.29
C SER A 431 -7.69 22.78 -2.58
N GLU A 432 -7.86 23.49 -3.68
CA GLU A 432 -7.28 23.15 -4.97
C GLU A 432 -5.89 23.74 -5.07
N HIS A 433 -4.86 22.90 -5.22
CA HIS A 433 -3.46 23.29 -5.33
C HIS A 433 -2.90 22.80 -6.67
N ILE A 434 -2.49 23.75 -7.52
CA ILE A 434 -1.95 23.47 -8.85
C ILE A 434 -0.46 23.81 -8.86
N LEU A 435 0.40 22.85 -9.18
CA LEU A 435 1.83 23.03 -9.32
C LEU A 435 2.23 23.17 -10.78
N ILE A 436 3.06 24.16 -11.07
CA ILE A 436 3.56 24.47 -12.40
C ILE A 436 5.08 24.46 -12.36
N PRO A 437 5.75 23.35 -12.72
CA PRO A 437 7.20 23.35 -12.94
C PRO A 437 7.55 24.21 -14.15
N VAL A 438 8.39 25.23 -13.95
CA VAL A 438 8.77 26.19 -14.98
C VAL A 438 10.27 26.04 -15.29
N SER A 439 10.58 25.80 -16.58
CA SER A 439 11.95 25.66 -17.04
C SER A 439 12.39 26.75 -18.00
N ASN A 440 11.49 27.19 -18.87
CA ASN A 440 11.75 28.12 -19.97
C ASN A 440 10.85 29.37 -19.88
N GLU A 441 11.42 30.55 -20.09
CA GLU A 441 10.72 31.84 -20.05
C GLU A 441 9.63 31.96 -21.14
N GLU A 442 9.84 31.35 -22.31
CA GLU A 442 8.90 31.43 -23.44
C GLU A 442 7.59 30.68 -23.23
N THR A 443 7.58 29.61 -22.38
CA THR A 443 6.40 28.79 -22.17
C THR A 443 5.67 29.07 -20.86
N VAL A 444 6.29 29.82 -19.97
CA VAL A 444 5.75 30.12 -18.63
C VAL A 444 4.38 30.74 -18.67
N GLU A 445 4.18 31.76 -19.53
CA GLU A 445 2.91 32.49 -19.61
C GLU A 445 1.76 31.57 -20.02
N GLU A 446 1.97 30.71 -21.03
CA GLU A 446 0.96 29.78 -21.50
C GLU A 446 0.64 28.66 -20.48
N LEU A 447 1.63 28.18 -19.74
CA LEU A 447 1.43 27.21 -18.66
C LEU A 447 0.61 27.82 -17.51
N VAL A 448 0.90 29.06 -17.16
CA VAL A 448 0.13 29.78 -16.15
C VAL A 448 -1.29 30.03 -16.64
N ASN A 449 -1.47 30.46 -17.90
CA ASN A 449 -2.78 30.71 -18.52
C ASN A 449 -3.64 29.44 -18.57
N LEU A 450 -3.05 28.28 -18.92
CA LEU A 450 -3.75 26.99 -18.83
C LEU A 450 -4.16 26.68 -17.38
N SER A 451 -3.26 26.89 -16.45
CA SER A 451 -3.53 26.60 -15.02
C SER A 451 -4.64 27.51 -14.47
N LEU A 452 -4.68 28.77 -14.90
CA LEU A 452 -5.77 29.70 -14.60
C LEU A 452 -7.11 29.27 -15.22
N ALA A 453 -7.08 28.68 -16.42
CA ALA A 453 -8.27 28.16 -17.09
C ALA A 453 -8.79 26.87 -16.42
N ILE A 454 -7.91 26.01 -15.93
CA ILE A 454 -8.25 24.75 -15.25
C ILE A 454 -8.82 25.00 -13.85
N LYS A 455 -8.27 25.98 -13.11
CA LYS A 455 -8.63 26.20 -11.71
C LYS A 455 -10.09 26.65 -11.52
N SER A 456 -10.61 26.38 -10.33
CA SER A 456 -11.90 26.92 -9.93
C SER A 456 -11.86 28.45 -9.80
N PRO A 457 -12.89 29.19 -10.27
CA PRO A 457 -12.95 30.64 -10.13
C PRO A 457 -12.84 31.16 -8.68
N GLN A 458 -13.28 30.34 -7.71
CA GLN A 458 -13.21 30.69 -6.28
C GLN A 458 -11.82 30.52 -5.69
N ASN A 459 -10.92 29.76 -6.34
CA ASN A 459 -9.58 29.54 -5.86
C ASN A 459 -8.65 30.71 -6.20
N LYS A 460 -8.36 31.57 -5.22
CA LYS A 460 -7.44 32.71 -5.38
C LYS A 460 -6.00 32.47 -4.95
N ASN A 461 -5.71 31.37 -4.25
CA ASN A 461 -4.43 31.17 -3.55
C ASN A 461 -3.76 29.82 -3.83
N GLY A 462 -4.30 29.01 -4.72
CA GLY A 462 -3.88 27.60 -4.91
C GLY A 462 -2.84 27.37 -6.01
N LEU A 463 -2.15 28.40 -6.52
CA LEU A 463 -1.14 28.26 -7.56
C LEU A 463 0.27 28.27 -6.99
N PHE A 464 1.12 27.37 -7.50
CA PHE A 464 2.53 27.24 -7.13
C PHE A 464 3.39 27.13 -8.41
N ALA A 465 4.36 28.02 -8.56
CA ALA A 465 5.39 27.91 -9.60
C ALA A 465 6.65 27.30 -9.00
N LEU A 466 7.19 26.27 -9.61
CA LEU A 466 8.41 25.59 -9.15
C LEU A 466 9.53 25.71 -10.17
N LYS A 467 10.68 26.21 -9.74
CA LYS A 467 11.94 26.12 -10.48
C LYS A 467 12.92 25.24 -9.73
N VAL A 468 13.43 24.23 -10.39
CA VAL A 468 14.47 23.35 -9.87
C VAL A 468 15.82 23.79 -10.46
N ILE A 469 16.84 23.93 -9.60
CA ILE A 469 18.22 24.23 -9.98
C ILE A 469 19.06 22.98 -9.68
N ASP A 470 19.82 22.53 -10.66
CA ASP A 470 20.80 21.48 -10.48
C ASP A 470 21.97 21.98 -9.61
N ASN A 471 22.30 21.23 -8.56
CA ASN A 471 23.39 21.55 -7.64
C ASN A 471 24.77 21.65 -8.32
N HIS A 472 24.96 21.03 -9.48
CA HIS A 472 26.21 21.08 -10.23
C HIS A 472 26.38 22.36 -11.07
N HIS A 473 25.31 23.12 -11.32
CA HIS A 473 25.32 24.33 -12.16
C HIS A 473 24.70 25.53 -11.43
N SER A 474 25.06 25.74 -10.17
CA SER A 474 24.54 26.83 -9.33
C SER A 474 25.29 28.16 -9.48
N ASP A 475 25.60 28.53 -10.72
CA ASP A 475 26.21 29.85 -11.02
C ASP A 475 25.23 30.99 -10.71
N GLU A 476 25.75 32.14 -10.28
CA GLU A 476 24.96 33.34 -9.96
C GLU A 476 24.05 33.77 -11.13
N LYS A 477 24.48 33.49 -12.36
CA LYS A 477 23.67 33.72 -13.58
C LYS A 477 22.47 32.81 -13.65
N ALA A 478 22.62 31.51 -13.35
CA ALA A 478 21.52 30.52 -13.34
C ALA A 478 20.50 30.87 -12.27
N LEU A 479 20.93 31.30 -11.10
CA LEU A 479 20.06 31.77 -10.03
C LEU A 479 19.24 32.99 -10.44
N LYS A 480 19.89 33.98 -11.07
CA LYS A 480 19.24 35.21 -11.54
C LYS A 480 18.20 34.93 -12.62
N GLN A 481 18.52 34.03 -13.56
CA GLN A 481 17.61 33.59 -14.60
C GLN A 481 16.41 32.80 -14.00
N SER A 482 16.67 31.91 -13.05
CA SER A 482 15.63 31.14 -12.36
C SER A 482 14.63 32.02 -11.62
N ARG A 483 15.11 33.04 -10.92
CA ARG A 483 14.25 34.03 -10.27
C ARG A 483 13.44 34.84 -11.26
N ARG A 484 14.00 35.18 -12.42
CA ARG A 484 13.29 35.91 -13.48
C ARG A 484 12.12 35.08 -14.03
N VAL A 485 12.34 33.80 -14.32
CA VAL A 485 11.30 32.88 -14.79
C VAL A 485 10.18 32.73 -13.76
N LEU A 486 10.50 32.59 -12.47
CA LEU A 486 9.50 32.54 -11.39
C LEU A 486 8.73 33.86 -11.28
N GLN A 487 9.41 35.01 -11.39
CA GLN A 487 8.78 36.31 -11.33
C GLN A 487 7.79 36.53 -12.49
N THR A 488 8.14 36.07 -13.71
CA THR A 488 7.21 36.08 -14.85
C THR A 488 5.97 35.27 -14.55
N ALA A 489 6.08 34.06 -13.97
CA ALA A 489 4.95 33.25 -13.57
C ALA A 489 4.03 33.95 -12.55
N VAL A 490 4.64 34.54 -11.52
CA VAL A 490 3.90 35.28 -10.47
C VAL A 490 3.19 36.50 -11.04
N ASN A 491 3.87 37.27 -11.91
CA ASN A 491 3.28 38.45 -12.54
C ASN A 491 2.09 38.10 -13.46
N THR A 492 2.22 37.01 -14.23
CA THR A 492 1.11 36.51 -15.09
C THR A 492 -0.11 36.12 -14.26
N ALA A 493 0.08 35.41 -13.15
CA ALA A 493 -1.01 35.06 -12.26
C ALA A 493 -1.62 36.27 -11.56
N ALA A 494 -0.80 37.24 -11.12
CA ALA A 494 -1.25 38.46 -10.45
C ALA A 494 -2.11 39.33 -11.35
N ALA A 495 -1.90 39.30 -12.68
CA ALA A 495 -2.73 40.02 -13.65
C ALA A 495 -4.20 39.57 -13.63
N THR A 496 -4.52 38.40 -13.03
CA THR A 496 -5.88 37.86 -12.88
C THR A 496 -6.35 37.84 -11.43
N ASP A 497 -5.83 38.70 -10.56
CA ASP A 497 -6.12 38.72 -9.11
C ASP A 497 -5.90 37.35 -8.40
N THR A 498 -5.03 36.52 -8.96
CA THR A 498 -4.69 35.21 -8.40
C THR A 498 -3.30 35.26 -7.78
N ARG A 499 -3.18 34.83 -6.51
CA ARG A 499 -1.88 34.74 -5.84
C ARG A 499 -1.19 33.44 -6.20
N MET A 500 0.04 33.54 -6.69
CA MET A 500 0.93 32.42 -6.96
C MET A 500 2.12 32.45 -6.00
N LYS A 501 2.46 31.28 -5.43
CA LYS A 501 3.66 31.13 -4.60
C LYS A 501 4.80 30.64 -5.48
N ASP A 502 5.93 31.31 -5.43
CA ASP A 502 7.16 30.90 -6.09
C ASP A 502 7.95 29.94 -5.20
N LEU A 503 8.42 28.85 -5.77
CA LEU A 503 9.22 27.84 -5.11
C LEU A 503 10.53 27.65 -5.89
N LEU A 504 11.65 27.89 -5.24
CA LEU A 504 12.98 27.60 -5.76
C LEU A 504 13.55 26.40 -4.99
N ARG A 505 13.93 25.36 -5.71
CA ARG A 505 14.53 24.17 -5.12
C ARG A 505 15.85 23.81 -5.75
N TYR A 506 16.75 23.30 -4.93
CA TYR A 506 18.00 22.69 -5.35
C TYR A 506 17.87 21.18 -5.23
N ASP A 507 18.01 20.46 -6.34
CA ASP A 507 17.95 19.01 -6.37
C ASP A 507 18.76 18.47 -7.55
N LEU A 508 19.26 17.24 -7.43
CA LEU A 508 19.95 16.53 -8.51
C LEU A 508 18.98 15.96 -9.56
N SER A 509 17.71 15.76 -9.16
CA SER A 509 16.65 15.21 -10.00
C SER A 509 15.44 16.13 -10.01
N VAL A 510 15.10 16.64 -11.18
CA VAL A 510 13.91 17.50 -11.37
C VAL A 510 12.62 16.74 -11.02
N SER A 511 12.51 15.47 -11.36
CA SER A 511 11.35 14.64 -11.05
C SER A 511 11.18 14.44 -9.54
N ASN A 512 12.26 14.13 -8.82
CA ASN A 512 12.23 13.98 -7.37
C ASN A 512 11.84 15.29 -6.66
N ALA A 513 12.38 16.43 -7.13
CA ALA A 513 11.99 17.74 -6.60
C ALA A 513 10.51 18.03 -6.78
N ILE A 514 9.95 17.72 -7.96
CA ILE A 514 8.51 17.87 -8.25
C ILE A 514 7.69 16.96 -7.34
N ALA A 515 8.03 15.67 -7.25
CA ALA A 515 7.33 14.71 -6.41
C ALA A 515 7.34 15.09 -4.92
N SER A 516 8.46 15.62 -4.43
CA SER A 516 8.58 16.11 -3.05
C SER A 516 7.67 17.30 -2.80
N VAL A 517 7.63 18.28 -3.72
CA VAL A 517 6.73 19.45 -3.59
C VAL A 517 5.27 19.05 -3.70
N VAL A 518 4.92 18.08 -4.56
CA VAL A 518 3.57 17.53 -4.67
C VAL A 518 3.08 17.03 -3.31
N LYS A 519 3.91 16.30 -2.57
CA LYS A 519 3.59 15.81 -1.23
C LYS A 519 3.55 16.92 -0.18
N GLU A 520 4.59 17.75 -0.13
CA GLU A 520 4.74 18.80 0.88
C GLU A 520 3.63 19.87 0.83
N ARG A 521 3.14 20.16 -0.36
CA ARG A 521 2.14 21.22 -0.58
C ARG A 521 0.75 20.68 -0.86
N GLU A 522 0.53 19.37 -0.71
CA GLU A 522 -0.74 18.71 -0.98
C GLU A 522 -1.29 19.09 -2.37
N ILE A 523 -0.43 19.02 -3.40
CA ILE A 523 -0.80 19.40 -4.76
C ILE A 523 -1.86 18.43 -5.28
N THR A 524 -2.89 18.98 -5.89
CA THR A 524 -4.00 18.21 -6.49
C THR A 524 -3.81 18.02 -7.98
N ASP A 525 -3.19 18.99 -8.65
CA ASP A 525 -3.01 19.02 -10.09
C ASP A 525 -1.60 19.49 -10.46
N LEU A 526 -1.02 18.86 -11.46
CA LEU A 526 0.30 19.19 -11.97
C LEU A 526 0.20 19.60 -13.45
N VAL A 527 0.71 20.78 -13.81
CA VAL A 527 0.73 21.27 -15.19
C VAL A 527 2.16 21.36 -15.67
N VAL A 528 2.54 20.52 -16.61
CA VAL A 528 3.91 20.40 -17.14
C VAL A 528 3.95 20.83 -18.62
N GLY A 529 4.92 21.66 -18.99
CA GLY A 529 5.14 22.07 -20.38
C GLY A 529 5.97 21.07 -21.16
N LEU A 530 5.58 20.80 -22.41
CA LEU A 530 6.44 20.13 -23.38
C LEU A 530 7.40 21.13 -24.03
N HIS A 531 8.69 20.78 -24.10
CA HIS A 531 9.72 21.64 -24.69
C HIS A 531 9.56 21.73 -26.21
N LYS A 532 9.81 22.92 -26.77
CA LYS A 532 9.73 23.21 -28.22
C LYS A 532 10.99 22.74 -29.02
N GLU A 533 11.87 21.92 -28.49
CA GLU A 533 13.07 21.50 -29.24
C GLU A 533 12.73 20.71 -30.50
N LYS A 534 13.45 21.03 -31.61
CA LYS A 534 13.16 20.60 -32.97
C LYS A 534 13.28 19.12 -33.24
N ASP A 535 13.96 18.37 -32.37
CA ASP A 535 14.14 16.93 -32.50
C ASP A 535 13.67 16.24 -31.23
N ILE A 536 12.45 15.68 -31.26
CA ILE A 536 11.91 14.91 -30.14
C ILE A 536 12.52 13.51 -30.20
N PRO A 537 13.32 13.09 -29.18
CA PRO A 537 13.87 11.75 -29.12
C PRO A 537 12.78 10.66 -29.11
N ALA A 538 13.17 9.40 -29.26
CA ALA A 538 12.26 8.24 -29.26
C ALA A 538 11.36 8.14 -28.01
N ALA A 539 11.73 8.75 -26.88
CA ALA A 539 10.88 9.02 -25.73
C ALA A 539 10.16 10.37 -25.90
N PHE A 540 8.98 10.35 -26.44
CA PHE A 540 8.17 11.54 -26.80
C PHE A 540 7.90 12.50 -25.63
N LEU A 541 7.62 11.98 -24.44
CA LEU A 541 7.35 12.81 -23.28
C LEU A 541 8.62 13.38 -22.63
N GLY A 542 9.80 12.88 -23.05
CA GLY A 542 11.07 13.15 -22.38
C GLY A 542 11.19 12.44 -21.04
N HIS A 543 12.41 12.08 -20.68
CA HIS A 543 12.71 11.31 -19.47
C HIS A 543 12.15 11.97 -18.19
N ILE A 544 12.14 13.30 -18.12
CA ILE A 544 11.62 14.04 -16.95
C ILE A 544 10.12 13.83 -16.78
N VAL A 545 9.34 13.94 -17.84
CA VAL A 545 7.88 13.82 -17.78
C VAL A 545 7.46 12.37 -17.48
N GLU A 546 8.14 11.40 -18.08
CA GLU A 546 7.91 9.97 -17.79
C GLU A 546 8.23 9.64 -16.32
N SER A 547 9.35 10.16 -15.82
CA SER A 547 9.70 9.99 -14.41
C SER A 547 8.69 10.68 -13.47
N VAL A 548 8.24 11.88 -13.80
CA VAL A 548 7.21 12.60 -13.03
C VAL A 548 5.89 11.83 -13.02
N LEU A 549 5.47 11.25 -14.15
CA LEU A 549 4.25 10.42 -14.22
C LEU A 549 4.40 9.13 -13.41
N ALA A 550 5.59 8.55 -13.36
CA ALA A 550 5.87 7.37 -12.54
C ALA A 550 5.92 7.69 -11.03
N GLU A 551 6.36 8.90 -10.69
CA GLU A 551 6.61 9.33 -9.31
C GLU A 551 5.45 10.08 -8.66
N SER A 552 4.48 10.55 -9.44
CA SER A 552 3.35 11.35 -8.97
C SER A 552 2.02 10.70 -9.31
N SER A 553 1.13 10.59 -8.31
CA SER A 553 -0.22 10.03 -8.46
C SER A 553 -1.30 11.08 -8.73
N VAL A 554 -0.95 12.38 -8.72
CA VAL A 554 -1.91 13.48 -8.91
C VAL A 554 -2.34 13.63 -10.37
N SER A 555 -3.46 14.32 -10.61
CA SER A 555 -3.88 14.67 -11.96
C SER A 555 -2.79 15.46 -12.67
N THR A 556 -2.34 14.97 -13.82
CA THR A 556 -1.21 15.57 -14.54
C THR A 556 -1.62 16.00 -15.94
N PHE A 557 -1.40 17.27 -16.24
CA PHE A 557 -1.67 17.88 -17.55
C PHE A 557 -0.35 18.21 -18.25
N ILE A 558 -0.08 17.57 -19.37
CA ILE A 558 1.12 17.83 -20.18
C ILE A 558 0.69 18.69 -21.35
N TYR A 559 1.15 19.92 -21.39
CA TYR A 559 0.68 20.93 -22.34
C TYR A 559 1.76 21.34 -23.33
N LYS A 560 1.39 21.31 -24.62
CA LYS A 560 2.14 21.91 -25.71
C LYS A 560 1.33 23.06 -26.30
N PRO A 561 1.66 24.31 -25.99
CA PRO A 561 1.04 25.46 -26.63
C PRO A 561 1.53 25.65 -28.06
N ALA A 562 0.62 25.91 -29.01
CA ALA A 562 0.93 26.39 -30.34
C ALA A 562 0.37 27.81 -30.55
N GLN A 563 -0.67 28.16 -29.81
CA GLN A 563 -1.32 29.47 -29.79
C GLN A 563 -1.80 29.79 -28.37
N PRO A 564 -2.05 31.06 -28.03
CA PRO A 564 -2.64 31.44 -26.75
C PRO A 564 -3.99 30.76 -26.52
N ILE A 565 -4.22 30.24 -25.31
CA ILE A 565 -5.46 29.50 -24.97
C ILE A 565 -6.72 30.33 -25.18
N SER A 566 -6.63 31.66 -25.06
CA SER A 566 -7.71 32.60 -25.31
C SER A 566 -8.16 32.70 -26.76
N THR A 567 -7.35 32.25 -27.71
CA THR A 567 -7.66 32.28 -29.16
C THR A 567 -8.29 30.99 -29.67
N VAL A 568 -8.42 29.99 -28.82
CA VAL A 568 -8.98 28.68 -29.14
C VAL A 568 -10.48 28.79 -29.44
N ARG A 569 -10.91 28.21 -30.57
CA ARG A 569 -12.32 28.18 -30.99
C ARG A 569 -13.05 26.92 -30.56
N ARG A 570 -12.35 25.78 -30.57
CA ARG A 570 -12.94 24.49 -30.19
C ARG A 570 -11.96 23.66 -29.35
N HIS A 571 -12.48 23.01 -28.34
CA HIS A 571 -11.79 21.95 -27.61
C HIS A 571 -12.29 20.58 -28.08
N LEU A 572 -11.41 19.78 -28.67
CA LEU A 572 -11.67 18.41 -29.10
C LEU A 572 -11.16 17.47 -28.00
N ILE A 573 -12.05 16.78 -27.30
CA ILE A 573 -11.74 16.01 -26.12
C ILE A 573 -11.97 14.54 -26.40
N ILE A 574 -10.90 13.73 -26.39
CA ILE A 574 -10.98 12.28 -26.53
C ILE A 574 -10.91 11.63 -25.16
N ILE A 575 -11.86 10.75 -24.89
CA ILE A 575 -12.02 10.05 -23.61
C ILE A 575 -11.98 8.55 -23.90
N PRO A 576 -11.07 7.79 -23.24
CA PRO A 576 -11.00 6.35 -23.44
C PRO A 576 -12.24 5.62 -22.90
N GLU A 577 -12.48 4.46 -23.45
CA GLU A 577 -13.49 3.52 -22.93
C GLU A 577 -13.19 3.16 -21.46
N LEU A 578 -14.21 3.01 -20.66
CA LEU A 578 -14.12 2.75 -19.22
C LEU A 578 -13.47 3.88 -18.39
N ALA A 579 -13.22 5.05 -18.96
CA ALA A 579 -12.67 6.19 -18.22
C ALA A 579 -13.58 6.62 -17.07
N GLU A 580 -14.91 6.43 -17.19
CA GLU A 580 -15.88 6.70 -16.14
C GLU A 580 -15.71 5.83 -14.88
N LYS A 581 -14.90 4.76 -14.99
CA LYS A 581 -14.54 3.88 -13.87
C LYS A 581 -13.19 4.22 -13.26
N GLU A 582 -12.44 5.15 -13.86
CA GLU A 582 -11.19 5.65 -13.30
C GLU A 582 -11.45 6.62 -12.15
N ILE A 583 -10.59 6.56 -11.14
CA ILE A 583 -10.74 7.30 -9.89
C ILE A 583 -10.79 8.82 -10.13
N GLY A 584 -9.93 9.34 -10.99
CA GLY A 584 -9.82 10.78 -11.27
C GLY A 584 -10.70 11.28 -12.41
N PHE A 585 -11.63 10.48 -12.92
CA PHE A 585 -12.46 10.87 -14.06
C PHE A 585 -13.28 12.14 -13.78
N ASN A 586 -13.98 12.16 -12.67
CA ASN A 586 -14.82 13.31 -12.27
C ASN A 586 -13.98 14.60 -12.13
N GLN A 587 -12.78 14.49 -11.57
CA GLN A 587 -11.87 15.63 -11.41
C GLN A 587 -11.45 16.20 -12.77
N ILE A 588 -11.00 15.36 -13.69
CA ILE A 588 -10.62 15.80 -15.04
C ILE A 588 -11.79 16.45 -15.76
N ILE A 589 -12.99 15.85 -15.69
CA ILE A 589 -14.18 16.43 -16.30
C ILE A 589 -14.53 17.79 -15.68
N PHE A 590 -14.36 17.94 -14.36
CA PHE A 590 -14.53 19.22 -13.69
C PHE A 590 -13.50 20.26 -14.19
N ARG A 591 -12.23 19.89 -14.36
CA ARG A 591 -11.18 20.75 -14.94
C ARG A 591 -11.51 21.17 -16.37
N LEU A 592 -11.91 20.21 -17.20
CA LEU A 592 -12.33 20.50 -18.59
C LEU A 592 -13.52 21.43 -18.66
N ARG A 593 -14.51 21.27 -17.76
CA ARG A 593 -15.63 22.20 -17.66
C ARG A 593 -15.15 23.62 -17.31
N ASN A 594 -14.21 23.76 -16.38
CA ASN A 594 -13.66 25.08 -16.04
C ASN A 594 -12.96 25.72 -17.25
N VAL A 595 -12.17 24.94 -18.01
CA VAL A 595 -11.53 25.42 -19.24
C VAL A 595 -12.57 25.89 -20.24
N THR A 596 -13.62 25.11 -20.51
CA THR A 596 -14.70 25.47 -21.44
C THR A 596 -15.41 26.75 -21.00
N GLN A 597 -15.71 26.90 -19.72
CA GLN A 597 -16.34 28.08 -19.18
C GLN A 597 -15.46 29.33 -19.22
N ASN A 598 -14.15 29.16 -18.97
CA ASN A 598 -13.19 30.27 -18.94
C ASN A 598 -12.78 30.71 -20.35
N THR A 599 -12.76 29.82 -21.33
CA THR A 599 -12.40 30.13 -22.72
C THR A 599 -13.61 30.49 -23.59
N GLY A 600 -14.81 30.05 -23.23
CA GLY A 600 -16.02 30.19 -24.05
C GLY A 600 -15.98 29.39 -25.36
N ALA A 601 -15.00 28.52 -25.54
CA ALA A 601 -14.83 27.76 -26.76
C ALA A 601 -15.82 26.58 -26.86
N ALA A 602 -16.28 26.26 -28.07
CA ALA A 602 -17.14 25.10 -28.31
C ALA A 602 -16.41 23.79 -27.95
N THR A 603 -17.13 22.83 -27.41
CA THR A 603 -16.53 21.57 -26.94
C THR A 603 -17.12 20.38 -27.66
N VAL A 604 -16.25 19.50 -28.16
CA VAL A 604 -16.63 18.24 -28.83
C VAL A 604 -16.01 17.09 -28.06
N PHE A 605 -16.85 16.22 -27.52
CA PHE A 605 -16.43 15.02 -26.79
C PHE A 605 -16.51 13.78 -27.67
N TYR A 606 -15.42 13.03 -27.71
CA TYR A 606 -15.29 11.74 -28.39
C TYR A 606 -15.11 10.64 -27.34
N GLY A 607 -15.88 9.56 -27.41
CA GLY A 607 -15.76 8.42 -26.49
C GLY A 607 -16.79 7.35 -26.78
N SER A 608 -16.74 6.25 -26.02
CA SER A 608 -17.75 5.19 -26.11
C SER A 608 -19.13 5.67 -25.64
N GLU A 609 -20.19 5.03 -26.11
CA GLU A 609 -21.57 5.40 -25.72
C GLU A 609 -21.75 5.39 -24.19
N ALA A 610 -21.18 4.42 -23.48
CA ALA A 610 -21.26 4.32 -22.03
C ALA A 610 -20.58 5.51 -21.35
N THR A 611 -19.36 5.85 -21.76
CA THR A 611 -18.57 6.98 -21.26
C THR A 611 -19.25 8.31 -21.55
N LEU A 612 -19.78 8.50 -22.77
CA LEU A 612 -20.52 9.72 -23.14
C LEU A 612 -21.82 9.88 -22.36
N ASN A 613 -22.53 8.79 -22.06
CA ASN A 613 -23.72 8.83 -21.22
C ASN A 613 -23.41 9.17 -19.76
N ALA A 614 -22.30 8.68 -19.20
CA ALA A 614 -21.80 9.08 -17.89
C ALA A 614 -21.45 10.57 -17.88
N LEU A 615 -20.75 11.05 -18.92
CA LEU A 615 -20.37 12.45 -19.07
C LEU A 615 -21.59 13.39 -19.16
N LYS A 616 -22.60 13.03 -19.96
CA LYS A 616 -23.85 13.79 -20.08
C LYS A 616 -24.54 13.96 -18.71
N LYS A 617 -24.53 12.91 -17.88
CA LYS A 617 -25.08 12.98 -16.50
C LYS A 617 -24.30 13.94 -15.60
N LEU A 618 -22.97 13.95 -15.70
CA LEU A 618 -22.11 14.85 -14.92
C LEU A 618 -22.25 16.32 -15.35
N LEU A 619 -22.40 16.57 -16.65
CA LEU A 619 -22.46 17.91 -17.21
C LEU A 619 -23.88 18.49 -17.31
N ALA A 620 -24.94 17.70 -17.07
CA ALA A 620 -26.35 18.04 -17.30
C ALA A 620 -26.85 19.33 -16.60
N LYS A 621 -26.19 19.80 -15.56
CA LYS A 621 -26.62 20.97 -14.78
C LYS A 621 -26.07 22.32 -15.25
N LYS A 622 -25.04 22.39 -16.12
CA LYS A 622 -24.39 23.67 -16.51
C LYS A 622 -23.50 23.56 -17.76
N SER A 623 -23.90 22.89 -18.83
CA SER A 623 -23.08 22.82 -20.06
C SER A 623 -23.44 23.95 -21.03
N GLY A 624 -22.38 24.60 -21.59
CA GLY A 624 -22.45 25.34 -22.82
C GLY A 624 -22.69 24.42 -24.05
N GLU A 625 -22.56 24.93 -25.25
CA GLU A 625 -22.66 24.13 -26.49
C GLU A 625 -21.63 23.00 -26.51
N ALA A 626 -22.06 21.79 -26.18
CA ALA A 626 -21.24 20.59 -26.22
C ALA A 626 -21.82 19.58 -27.22
N SER A 627 -20.97 19.10 -28.12
CA SER A 627 -21.30 18.03 -29.08
C SER A 627 -20.68 16.70 -28.60
N TYR A 628 -21.37 15.57 -28.83
CA TYR A 628 -20.95 14.25 -28.39
C TYR A 628 -20.91 13.34 -29.62
N ILE A 629 -19.74 12.76 -29.88
CA ILE A 629 -19.48 11.90 -31.04
C ILE A 629 -18.96 10.56 -30.54
N GLU A 630 -19.54 9.48 -31.01
CA GLU A 630 -19.11 8.13 -30.64
C GLU A 630 -17.74 7.82 -31.25
N PHE A 631 -16.86 7.27 -30.40
CA PHE A 631 -15.50 6.86 -30.73
C PHE A 631 -15.13 5.65 -29.88
N ASN A 632 -14.95 4.49 -30.51
CA ASN A 632 -14.77 3.22 -29.83
C ASN A 632 -13.38 2.59 -30.06
N ASP A 633 -12.66 3.00 -31.10
CA ASP A 633 -11.38 2.37 -31.46
C ASP A 633 -10.23 3.38 -31.50
N TRP A 634 -9.22 3.15 -30.66
CA TRP A 634 -8.01 3.97 -30.60
C TRP A 634 -7.09 3.79 -31.80
N ASP A 635 -7.23 2.71 -32.56
CA ASP A 635 -6.50 2.55 -33.83
C ASP A 635 -7.00 3.55 -34.91
N ASP A 636 -8.25 3.99 -34.78
CA ASP A 636 -8.88 5.04 -35.62
C ASP A 636 -8.60 6.48 -35.15
N PHE A 637 -7.68 6.66 -34.20
CA PHE A 637 -7.35 7.97 -33.61
C PHE A 637 -7.13 9.08 -34.63
N LEU A 638 -6.46 8.79 -35.75
CA LEU A 638 -6.20 9.77 -36.80
C LEU A 638 -7.46 10.20 -37.58
N ILE A 639 -8.49 9.37 -37.58
CA ILE A 639 -9.76 9.66 -38.28
C ILE A 639 -10.53 10.74 -37.55
N VAL A 640 -10.48 10.73 -36.19
CA VAL A 640 -11.14 11.72 -35.31
C VAL A 640 -10.66 13.14 -35.62
N PHE A 641 -9.40 13.27 -35.98
CA PHE A 641 -8.79 14.58 -36.26
C PHE A 641 -8.67 14.94 -37.71
N ARG A 642 -9.38 14.24 -38.61
CA ARG A 642 -9.40 14.55 -40.03
C ARG A 642 -9.82 16.01 -40.32
N ASP A 643 -10.73 16.55 -39.51
CA ASP A 643 -11.32 17.88 -39.68
C ASP A 643 -10.78 18.89 -38.62
N ILE A 644 -9.59 18.64 -38.06
CA ILE A 644 -8.95 19.57 -37.13
C ILE A 644 -8.53 20.86 -37.83
N LYS A 645 -8.83 21.99 -37.20
CA LYS A 645 -8.42 23.30 -37.67
C LYS A 645 -7.23 23.82 -36.86
N PRO A 646 -6.45 24.77 -37.37
CA PRO A 646 -5.33 25.37 -36.62
C PRO A 646 -5.75 25.99 -35.30
N ASP A 647 -6.98 26.52 -35.20
CA ASP A 647 -7.52 27.18 -33.97
C ASP A 647 -8.13 26.18 -32.97
N ASP A 648 -8.03 24.89 -33.23
CA ASP A 648 -8.54 23.86 -32.34
C ASP A 648 -7.45 23.42 -31.34
N THR A 649 -7.87 23.06 -30.11
CA THR A 649 -7.01 22.44 -29.10
C THR A 649 -7.47 21.01 -28.81
N MET A 650 -6.56 20.07 -28.89
CA MET A 650 -6.82 18.66 -28.58
C MET A 650 -6.61 18.40 -27.09
N TRP A 651 -7.56 17.75 -26.47
CA TRP A 651 -7.45 17.18 -25.13
C TRP A 651 -7.56 15.67 -25.23
N ILE A 652 -6.53 14.98 -24.83
CA ILE A 652 -6.47 13.53 -24.91
C ILE A 652 -6.36 13.01 -23.48
N ILE A 653 -7.44 12.39 -22.99
CA ILE A 653 -7.44 11.73 -21.70
C ILE A 653 -6.75 10.39 -21.88
N LEU A 654 -5.65 10.19 -21.18
CA LEU A 654 -4.84 8.98 -21.25
C LEU A 654 -4.91 8.26 -19.91
N SER A 655 -4.89 6.94 -19.96
CA SER A 655 -4.73 6.11 -18.78
C SER A 655 -3.27 5.70 -18.58
N ARG A 656 -2.85 5.53 -17.35
CA ARG A 656 -1.57 4.89 -17.05
C ARG A 656 -1.68 3.39 -17.30
N LYS A 657 -0.54 2.71 -17.53
CA LYS A 657 -0.52 1.27 -17.93
C LYS A 657 -1.30 0.34 -16.99
N GLU A 658 -1.49 0.74 -15.74
CA GLU A 658 -2.20 -0.01 -14.71
C GLU A 658 -3.68 0.40 -14.58
N GLY A 659 -4.13 1.40 -15.32
CA GLY A 659 -5.50 1.90 -15.28
C GLY A 659 -6.48 1.00 -16.05
N LEU A 660 -7.75 1.06 -15.66
CA LEU A 660 -8.83 0.26 -16.26
C LEU A 660 -9.14 0.68 -17.72
N SER A 661 -8.92 1.95 -18.04
CA SER A 661 -9.17 2.55 -19.34
C SER A 661 -7.94 2.53 -20.27
N TYR A 662 -6.86 1.83 -19.89
CA TYR A 662 -5.65 1.75 -20.71
C TYR A 662 -5.85 0.87 -21.93
N ALA A 663 -5.61 1.44 -23.11
CA ALA A 663 -5.55 0.71 -24.38
C ALA A 663 -4.09 0.73 -24.92
N PRO A 664 -3.55 -0.40 -25.44
CA PRO A 664 -2.18 -0.45 -25.99
C PRO A 664 -1.93 0.54 -27.13
N ALA A 665 -2.96 0.91 -27.88
CA ALA A 665 -2.88 1.92 -28.93
C ALA A 665 -2.52 3.31 -28.41
N MET A 666 -2.81 3.62 -27.12
CA MET A 666 -2.44 4.90 -26.50
C MET A 666 -0.92 5.13 -26.48
N ALA A 667 -0.12 4.09 -26.44
CA ALA A 667 1.34 4.21 -26.51
C ALA A 667 1.83 4.79 -27.86
N ARG A 668 0.99 4.76 -28.91
CA ARG A 668 1.31 5.30 -30.25
C ARG A 668 0.93 6.78 -30.39
N ILE A 669 0.03 7.29 -29.54
CA ILE A 669 -0.49 8.66 -29.62
C ILE A 669 0.61 9.70 -29.63
N PRO A 670 1.62 9.64 -28.76
CA PRO A 670 2.75 10.53 -28.80
C PRO A 670 3.40 10.65 -30.16
N LYS A 671 3.64 9.53 -30.81
CA LYS A 671 4.24 9.48 -32.16
C LYS A 671 3.35 10.15 -33.23
N TYR A 672 2.03 9.98 -33.13
CA TYR A 672 1.08 10.62 -34.05
C TYR A 672 1.02 12.13 -33.84
N LEU A 673 1.02 12.60 -32.57
CA LEU A 673 1.02 14.03 -32.25
C LEU A 673 2.27 14.73 -32.77
N ASN A 674 3.43 14.11 -32.63
CA ASN A 674 4.68 14.66 -33.16
C ASN A 674 4.70 14.71 -34.69
N LYS A 675 4.16 13.67 -35.37
CA LYS A 675 4.24 13.56 -36.80
C LYS A 675 3.21 14.44 -37.53
N TYR A 676 1.99 14.54 -37.01
CA TYR A 676 0.84 15.09 -37.72
C TYR A 676 0.28 16.39 -37.13
N PHE A 677 0.55 16.70 -35.87
CA PHE A 677 -0.12 17.79 -35.13
C PHE A 677 0.87 18.80 -34.52
N GLN A 678 1.98 19.04 -35.20
CA GLN A 678 2.99 19.99 -34.70
C GLN A 678 2.48 21.43 -34.64
N ALA A 679 1.56 21.82 -35.50
CA ALA A 679 0.97 23.16 -35.56
C ALA A 679 -0.17 23.39 -34.57
N ASN A 680 -0.69 22.34 -33.93
CA ASN A 680 -1.83 22.45 -33.03
C ASN A 680 -1.39 22.44 -31.55
N SER A 681 -2.17 23.13 -30.72
CA SER A 681 -2.06 22.98 -29.27
C SER A 681 -2.67 21.66 -28.81
N PHE A 682 -2.03 20.98 -27.86
CA PHE A 682 -2.62 19.80 -27.25
C PHE A 682 -2.30 19.67 -25.75
N VAL A 683 -3.19 19.02 -25.05
CA VAL A 683 -3.06 18.66 -23.62
C VAL A 683 -3.26 17.16 -23.47
N LEU A 684 -2.27 16.48 -22.91
CA LEU A 684 -2.42 15.10 -22.46
C LEU A 684 -2.81 15.12 -20.98
N ALA A 685 -3.95 14.57 -20.64
CA ALA A 685 -4.47 14.57 -19.29
C ALA A 685 -4.46 13.17 -18.70
N TYR A 686 -3.70 12.98 -17.63
CA TYR A 686 -3.62 11.73 -16.87
C TYR A 686 -4.41 11.89 -15.58
N PRO A 687 -5.44 11.07 -15.35
CA PRO A 687 -6.21 11.10 -14.12
C PRO A 687 -5.37 10.79 -12.88
N VAL A 688 -5.86 11.25 -11.71
CA VAL A 688 -5.30 10.83 -10.42
C VAL A 688 -5.42 9.32 -10.25
N GLN A 689 -4.40 8.71 -9.66
CA GLN A 689 -4.42 7.29 -9.29
C GLN A 689 -4.36 7.12 -7.78
N ALA A 690 -5.15 6.17 -7.24
CA ALA A 690 -5.02 5.79 -5.84
C ALA A 690 -3.83 4.83 -5.68
N GLY A 691 -2.97 5.08 -4.70
CA GLY A 691 -2.04 4.10 -4.19
C GLY A 691 -0.69 3.96 -4.87
N MET A 692 -0.26 4.89 -5.72
CA MET A 692 1.14 4.97 -6.14
C MET A 692 1.99 5.79 -5.15
N ASN A 693 2.03 5.39 -3.89
CA ASN A 693 3.03 5.92 -2.95
C ASN A 693 4.21 4.94 -2.87
N GLU A 694 5.37 5.42 -3.29
CA GLU A 694 6.76 4.97 -3.02
C GLU A 694 7.16 3.48 -3.12
N GLY A 695 6.28 2.53 -2.86
CA GLY A 695 6.64 1.10 -2.94
C GLY A 695 6.74 0.52 -4.36
N THR A 696 6.25 1.23 -5.39
CA THR A 696 6.32 0.77 -6.79
C THR A 696 7.55 1.29 -7.52
N ARG A 697 8.27 2.28 -6.97
CA ARG A 697 9.46 2.90 -7.59
C ARG A 697 10.65 1.97 -7.76
N TYR A 698 10.74 0.93 -6.95
CA TYR A 698 11.86 -0.01 -7.00
C TYR A 698 11.51 -1.29 -7.76
N LEU A 699 10.30 -1.38 -8.36
CA LEU A 699 9.79 -2.62 -8.94
C LEU A 699 9.20 -2.44 -10.36
N THR A 700 9.38 -1.29 -10.98
CA THR A 700 9.20 -1.06 -12.41
C THR A 700 10.57 -0.70 -13.00
#